data_e6c3037ff26eddf44e35cec4a60d39b8
#
_entry.id   e6c3037ff26eddf44e35cec4a60d39b8
#
_cell.length_a   1.000
_cell.length_b   1.000
_cell.length_c   1.000
_cell.angle_alpha   90.00
_cell.angle_beta   90.00
_cell.angle_gamma   90.00
#
_symmetry.space_group_name_H-M   'P 1'
#
loop_
_entity.id
_entity.type
_entity.pdbx_description
1 polymer ?
#
loop_
_entity_poly.entity_id
_entity_poly.type
_entity_poly.pdbx_seq_one_letter_code
_entity_poly.pdbx_strand_id
1 'polypeptide(L)'
;MKAIFYSLILFCCLGCRAEKEWTLASPDGAVRFVATQVPEGEGTTILQYSVYCGDSLVINPSRLGLVMDGIEYGKDARPAGKAVVKTMNEPYELKAGKQLRTVNACREMTIPFEGFQLIVRAYDDGIAFRYAFTQEDDGKQHTITDELTEFSVPANGKAWIHPYDWNERHKPSYEQYSKNGIAINTEASHGRGWAFPMLFNTNDCWMMITEAYLDGSYPATHIDNSGKNKAYKIRFPEIEEPVVPDAVEPVSTFPWYTPWRAIIVGKELNTVFRTQMVSHLNPPSVIGDDSWVLPGRASWSWWYAGGTTRDYKTQIKHVDFNHAMGWEYVLIDAGWQRMDNGGTMEDVVKYAGEKGVGVWLWYHSGAGREMDSIPTHRLMSDPVLRRAEMERISRLGVRGIKVDFFDTDKQRIIQLYPAILKDAAEFYLLVDLHGATLPRGFERTYPNLMTTEAIRGAETLGRQERCDRAAEHNATVPFTRNVVGSMDYTPVTFSNKIRQGVPAIRQTTVAHQLALAVVFESGFQCYADRIEAYEELPRMPKLFLKDVPAVWDESQLLAGYPSDFAVVARRKGKVWYVGGINGKNEERELEFSLPEACKELSSTWITDGKDKDTFGNEVISVIDGKVKVKLLANGGFAGTIR
;
A
#
# COMPACT_ATOMS: atom_id res chain seq x y z
N MET A 1 47.53 60.63 -45.19
CA MET A 1 47.92 59.56 -44.26
C MET A 1 46.88 59.46 -43.18
N LYS A 2 45.97 58.46 -43.26
CA LYS A 2 44.97 58.18 -42.24
C LYS A 2 45.38 56.91 -41.56
N ALA A 3 45.68 56.98 -40.26
CA ALA A 3 46.00 55.87 -39.42
C ALA A 3 44.71 55.22 -38.92
N ILE A 4 44.53 53.93 -39.21
CA ILE A 4 43.40 53.11 -38.73
C ILE A 4 43.88 52.40 -37.48
N PHE A 5 43.25 52.73 -36.31
CA PHE A 5 43.43 52.02 -35.04
C PHE A 5 42.53 50.77 -35.04
N TYR A 6 43.10 49.59 -35.02
CA TYR A 6 42.42 48.36 -34.71
C TYR A 6 42.37 48.16 -33.19
N SER A 7 41.17 48.30 -32.60
CA SER A 7 40.90 47.89 -31.22
C SER A 7 40.68 46.37 -31.17
N LEU A 8 41.60 45.66 -30.54
CA LEU A 8 41.45 44.26 -30.24
C LEU A 8 40.52 44.12 -29.00
N ILE A 9 39.27 43.73 -29.21
CA ILE A 9 38.35 43.36 -28.13
C ILE A 9 38.69 41.92 -27.72
N LEU A 10 39.34 41.82 -26.58
CA LEU A 10 39.58 40.51 -25.91
C LEU A 10 38.25 40.01 -25.32
N PHE A 11 37.59 39.08 -26.00
CA PHE A 11 36.47 38.34 -25.45
C PHE A 11 36.99 37.38 -24.41
N CYS A 12 36.87 37.74 -23.13
CA CYS A 12 36.97 36.78 -22.03
C CYS A 12 35.80 35.83 -22.14
N CYS A 13 36.01 34.66 -22.74
CA CYS A 13 35.13 33.53 -22.57
C CYS A 13 35.13 33.12 -21.09
N LEU A 14 34.22 33.65 -20.29
CA LEU A 14 33.76 33.00 -19.08
C LEU A 14 33.29 31.61 -19.49
N GLY A 15 34.08 30.60 -19.14
CA GLY A 15 33.74 29.21 -19.43
C GLY A 15 32.39 28.84 -18.80
N CYS A 16 31.32 28.90 -19.59
CA CYS A 16 30.13 28.17 -19.27
C CYS A 16 30.54 26.69 -19.14
N ARG A 17 30.64 26.16 -17.94
CA ARG A 17 30.65 24.74 -17.71
C ARG A 17 29.33 24.22 -18.32
N ALA A 18 29.43 23.42 -19.36
CA ALA A 18 28.26 22.79 -19.94
C ALA A 18 27.52 22.02 -18.83
N GLU A 19 26.25 22.31 -18.65
CA GLU A 19 25.39 21.56 -17.75
C GLU A 19 25.46 20.08 -18.14
N LYS A 20 25.81 19.22 -17.18
CA LYS A 20 25.81 17.78 -17.42
C LYS A 20 24.38 17.26 -17.26
N GLU A 21 23.90 16.55 -18.27
CA GLU A 21 22.56 16.00 -18.31
C GLU A 21 22.58 14.49 -18.53
N TRP A 22 21.71 13.77 -17.84
CA TRP A 22 21.45 12.35 -18.01
C TRP A 22 19.95 12.14 -18.19
N THR A 23 19.57 11.54 -19.30
CA THR A 23 18.17 11.30 -19.66
C THR A 23 17.88 9.79 -19.74
N LEU A 24 16.80 9.34 -19.14
CA LEU A 24 16.27 7.99 -19.26
C LEU A 24 14.78 8.05 -19.59
N ALA A 25 14.37 7.39 -20.66
CA ALA A 25 12.96 7.21 -21.02
C ALA A 25 12.50 5.78 -20.75
N SER A 26 11.21 5.60 -20.44
CA SER A 26 10.53 4.31 -20.36
C SER A 26 10.67 3.50 -21.66
N PRO A 27 10.39 2.18 -21.64
CA PRO A 27 10.42 1.34 -22.83
C PRO A 27 9.55 1.89 -23.98
N ASP A 28 8.34 2.38 -23.68
CA ASP A 28 7.40 3.00 -24.65
C ASP A 28 7.67 4.49 -24.92
N GLY A 29 8.58 5.11 -24.17
CA GLY A 29 8.94 6.53 -24.29
C GLY A 29 7.95 7.51 -23.65
N ALA A 30 6.89 7.04 -23.00
CA ALA A 30 5.84 7.89 -22.42
C ALA A 30 6.28 8.60 -21.15
N VAL A 31 7.19 8.02 -20.38
CA VAL A 31 7.71 8.60 -19.13
C VAL A 31 9.20 8.87 -19.26
N ARG A 32 9.66 10.04 -18.83
CA ARG A 32 11.06 10.44 -18.97
C ARG A 32 11.58 11.09 -17.70
N PHE A 33 12.73 10.61 -17.25
CA PHE A 33 13.54 11.19 -16.16
C PHE A 33 14.71 11.97 -16.77
N VAL A 34 14.97 13.15 -16.22
CA VAL A 34 16.13 13.99 -16.59
C VAL A 34 16.84 14.42 -15.32
N ALA A 35 18.08 14.00 -15.15
CA ALA A 35 18.96 14.52 -14.09
C ALA A 35 19.92 15.56 -14.67
N THR A 36 20.16 16.65 -13.94
CA THR A 36 21.05 17.73 -14.33
C THR A 36 21.96 18.13 -13.17
N GLN A 37 23.15 18.58 -13.50
CA GLN A 37 24.03 19.23 -12.54
C GLN A 37 24.02 20.74 -12.81
N VAL A 38 23.47 21.51 -11.87
CA VAL A 38 23.25 22.95 -12.01
C VAL A 38 24.05 23.75 -11.00
N PRO A 39 24.43 25.01 -11.31
CA PRO A 39 25.09 25.91 -10.36
C PRO A 39 24.19 26.21 -9.15
N GLU A 40 24.78 26.20 -7.95
CA GLU A 40 24.20 26.71 -6.70
C GLU A 40 25.13 27.75 -6.08
N GLY A 41 24.99 29.03 -6.46
CA GLY A 41 25.90 30.11 -6.02
C GLY A 41 27.27 30.09 -6.72
N GLU A 42 28.26 30.79 -6.14
CA GLU A 42 29.59 30.90 -6.72
C GLU A 42 30.40 29.62 -6.54
N GLY A 43 30.68 28.93 -7.67
CA GLY A 43 31.63 27.82 -7.74
C GLY A 43 31.11 26.47 -7.25
N THR A 44 29.88 26.36 -6.76
CA THR A 44 29.26 25.12 -6.33
C THR A 44 28.20 24.66 -7.29
N THR A 45 27.93 23.34 -7.35
CA THR A 45 26.86 22.71 -8.16
C THR A 45 26.06 21.75 -7.31
N ILE A 46 24.79 21.53 -7.68
CA ILE A 46 23.93 20.51 -7.09
C ILE A 46 23.35 19.61 -8.17
N LEU A 47 22.97 18.38 -7.79
CA LEU A 47 22.19 17.50 -8.62
C LEU A 47 20.69 17.81 -8.45
N GLN A 48 20.00 17.92 -9.58
CA GLN A 48 18.54 18.03 -9.67
C GLN A 48 17.98 17.02 -10.65
N TYR A 49 16.70 16.78 -10.57
CA TYR A 49 15.98 15.96 -11.54
C TYR A 49 14.61 16.53 -11.86
N SER A 50 14.09 16.14 -13.01
CA SER A 50 12.73 16.40 -13.45
C SER A 50 12.10 15.13 -14.02
N VAL A 51 10.77 15.02 -13.95
CA VAL A 51 10.02 13.91 -14.55
C VAL A 51 8.94 14.44 -15.47
N TYR A 52 8.82 13.81 -16.64
CA TYR A 52 7.84 14.13 -17.67
C TYR A 52 6.93 12.93 -17.94
N CYS A 53 5.64 13.20 -18.21
CA CYS A 53 4.66 12.26 -18.74
C CYS A 53 4.20 12.77 -20.11
N GLY A 54 4.70 12.17 -21.19
CA GLY A 54 4.71 12.78 -22.51
C GLY A 54 5.45 14.12 -22.47
N ASP A 55 4.78 15.18 -22.91
CA ASP A 55 5.33 16.55 -22.85
C ASP A 55 5.02 17.29 -21.54
N SER A 56 4.22 16.71 -20.66
CA SER A 56 3.81 17.32 -19.39
C SER A 56 4.90 17.15 -18.33
N LEU A 57 5.42 18.26 -17.80
CA LEU A 57 6.32 18.25 -16.65
C LEU A 57 5.50 17.98 -15.38
N VAL A 58 5.74 16.84 -14.73
CA VAL A 58 5.00 16.38 -13.54
C VAL A 58 5.81 16.50 -12.25
N ILE A 59 7.14 16.53 -12.33
CA ILE A 59 8.06 16.94 -11.27
C ILE A 59 8.95 18.04 -11.84
N ASN A 60 8.83 19.24 -11.28
CA ASN A 60 9.73 20.37 -11.58
C ASN A 60 11.16 20.05 -11.12
N PRO A 61 12.18 20.81 -11.53
CA PRO A 61 13.55 20.62 -11.03
C PRO A 61 13.58 20.51 -9.50
N SER A 62 13.99 19.35 -9.03
CA SER A 62 13.96 18.93 -7.62
C SER A 62 15.32 18.45 -7.18
N ARG A 63 15.73 18.77 -5.97
CA ARG A 63 17.05 18.41 -5.43
C ARG A 63 17.21 16.91 -5.29
N LEU A 64 18.40 16.41 -5.64
CA LEU A 64 18.91 15.07 -5.31
C LEU A 64 20.08 15.20 -4.35
N GLY A 65 20.19 14.27 -3.40
CA GLY A 65 21.33 14.18 -2.51
C GLY A 65 20.97 13.66 -1.13
N LEU A 66 21.99 13.41 -0.34
CA LEU A 66 21.90 13.07 1.09
C LEU A 66 23.17 13.48 1.81
N VAL A 67 23.11 13.55 3.13
CA VAL A 67 24.27 13.81 4.00
C VAL A 67 24.60 12.53 4.76
N MET A 68 25.78 11.97 4.52
CA MET A 68 26.27 10.78 5.23
C MET A 68 27.65 11.07 5.82
N ASP A 69 27.82 10.82 7.12
CA ASP A 69 29.07 11.06 7.86
C ASP A 69 29.63 12.49 7.69
N GLY A 70 28.74 13.48 7.58
CA GLY A 70 29.07 14.86 7.37
C GLY A 70 29.43 15.25 5.92
N ILE A 71 29.38 14.31 4.98
CA ILE A 71 29.60 14.55 3.54
C ILE A 71 28.26 14.71 2.85
N GLU A 72 28.04 15.80 2.12
CA GLU A 72 26.87 16.03 1.29
C GLU A 72 27.07 15.44 -0.11
N TYR A 73 26.50 14.28 -0.37
CA TYR A 73 26.46 13.64 -1.68
C TYR A 73 25.37 14.29 -2.53
N GLY A 74 25.69 14.63 -3.78
CA GLY A 74 24.83 15.42 -4.68
C GLY A 74 25.26 16.86 -4.84
N LYS A 75 26.07 17.40 -3.90
CA LYS A 75 26.76 18.68 -4.03
C LYS A 75 28.14 18.49 -4.62
N ASP A 76 28.50 19.29 -5.61
CA ASP A 76 29.79 19.21 -6.35
C ASP A 76 30.13 17.78 -6.83
N ALA A 77 29.09 16.99 -7.11
CA ALA A 77 29.22 15.59 -7.46
C ALA A 77 30.02 15.41 -8.76
N ARG A 78 31.11 14.65 -8.69
CA ARG A 78 31.98 14.38 -9.84
C ARG A 78 31.62 13.06 -10.47
N PRO A 79 31.20 13.03 -11.78
CA PRO A 79 31.00 11.76 -12.46
C PRO A 79 32.28 10.92 -12.48
N ALA A 80 32.19 9.67 -12.03
CA ALA A 80 33.29 8.71 -11.98
C ALA A 80 33.33 7.80 -13.21
N GLY A 81 32.49 8.06 -14.22
CA GLY A 81 32.44 7.28 -15.46
C GLY A 81 31.25 7.67 -16.33
N LYS A 82 31.00 6.88 -17.36
CA LYS A 82 29.81 7.02 -18.22
C LYS A 82 28.61 6.35 -17.54
N ALA A 83 27.42 6.94 -17.69
CA ALA A 83 26.20 6.28 -17.32
C ALA A 83 25.99 5.01 -18.17
N VAL A 84 25.52 3.96 -17.51
CA VAL A 84 25.23 2.66 -18.14
C VAL A 84 23.74 2.42 -18.12
N VAL A 85 23.17 2.07 -19.28
CA VAL A 85 21.74 1.74 -19.40
C VAL A 85 21.59 0.27 -19.75
N LYS A 86 20.72 -0.44 -19.03
CA LYS A 86 20.30 -1.80 -19.33
C LYS A 86 18.78 -1.91 -19.40
N THR A 87 18.28 -2.87 -20.18
CA THR A 87 16.86 -3.22 -20.22
C THR A 87 16.63 -4.42 -19.32
N MET A 88 15.59 -4.36 -18.52
CA MET A 88 15.10 -5.45 -17.69
C MET A 88 13.78 -5.95 -18.26
N ASN A 89 13.59 -7.27 -18.21
CA ASN A 89 12.35 -7.93 -18.64
C ASN A 89 12.26 -9.27 -17.88
N GLU A 90 11.72 -9.22 -16.67
CA GLU A 90 11.70 -10.34 -15.73
C GLU A 90 10.24 -10.72 -15.42
N PRO A 91 9.70 -11.79 -16.00
CA PRO A 91 8.40 -12.32 -15.64
C PRO A 91 8.44 -12.97 -14.26
N TYR A 92 7.42 -12.76 -13.46
CA TYR A 92 7.26 -13.40 -12.16
C TYR A 92 5.78 -13.53 -11.76
N GLU A 93 5.51 -14.32 -10.71
CA GLU A 93 4.19 -14.54 -10.17
C GLU A 93 4.15 -14.15 -8.69
N LEU A 94 3.11 -13.40 -8.29
CA LEU A 94 2.77 -13.08 -6.90
C LEU A 94 1.72 -14.08 -6.40
N LYS A 95 1.62 -14.25 -5.08
CA LYS A 95 0.55 -15.04 -4.44
C LYS A 95 -0.66 -14.20 -4.06
N ALA A 96 -0.46 -12.92 -3.79
CA ALA A 96 -1.52 -11.95 -3.49
C ALA A 96 -1.33 -10.69 -4.36
N GLY A 97 -2.37 -9.89 -4.51
CA GLY A 97 -2.30 -8.63 -5.24
C GLY A 97 -3.34 -8.49 -6.36
N LYS A 98 -3.28 -7.34 -7.03
CA LYS A 98 -4.20 -6.94 -8.10
C LYS A 98 -4.04 -7.76 -9.39
N GLN A 99 -2.88 -8.35 -9.58
CA GLN A 99 -2.53 -9.14 -10.75
C GLN A 99 -1.42 -10.12 -10.37
N LEU A 100 -1.72 -11.42 -10.42
CA LEU A 100 -0.77 -12.44 -9.97
C LEU A 100 0.42 -12.61 -10.93
N ARG A 101 0.20 -12.60 -12.24
CA ARG A 101 1.27 -12.75 -13.24
C ARG A 101 1.62 -11.40 -13.83
N THR A 102 2.89 -11.03 -13.72
CA THR A 102 3.37 -9.73 -14.15
C THR A 102 4.80 -9.82 -14.71
N VAL A 103 5.24 -8.75 -15.34
CA VAL A 103 6.59 -8.64 -15.89
C VAL A 103 7.23 -7.36 -15.36
N ASN A 104 8.36 -7.48 -14.69
CA ASN A 104 9.19 -6.35 -14.31
C ASN A 104 9.95 -5.87 -15.55
N ALA A 105 9.31 -5.04 -16.36
CA ALA A 105 9.84 -4.50 -17.60
C ALA A 105 10.20 -3.02 -17.43
N CYS A 106 11.49 -2.69 -17.50
CA CYS A 106 11.95 -1.31 -17.40
C CYS A 106 13.30 -1.09 -18.07
N ARG A 107 13.70 0.16 -18.19
CA ARG A 107 15.10 0.54 -18.46
C ARG A 107 15.73 1.03 -17.15
N GLU A 108 16.92 0.54 -16.82
CA GLU A 108 17.68 0.96 -15.64
C GLU A 108 18.93 1.69 -16.08
N MET A 109 19.15 2.90 -15.55
CA MET A 109 20.36 3.69 -15.74
C MET A 109 21.12 3.79 -14.42
N THR A 110 22.41 3.47 -14.44
CA THR A 110 23.34 3.72 -13.34
C THR A 110 24.26 4.86 -13.71
N ILE A 111 24.24 5.94 -12.95
CA ILE A 111 25.11 7.10 -13.10
C ILE A 111 26.15 7.05 -11.98
N PRO A 112 27.43 6.74 -12.29
CA PRO A 112 28.48 6.68 -11.27
C PRO A 112 29.01 8.07 -10.95
N PHE A 113 29.10 8.37 -9.66
CA PHE A 113 29.78 9.54 -9.09
C PHE A 113 30.91 9.09 -8.16
N GLU A 114 31.84 10.00 -7.84
CA GLU A 114 32.83 9.73 -6.80
C GLU A 114 32.12 9.50 -5.45
N GLY A 115 32.29 8.31 -4.88
CA GLY A 115 31.74 7.90 -3.59
C GLY A 115 30.30 7.34 -3.61
N PHE A 116 29.52 7.50 -4.68
CA PHE A 116 28.16 6.93 -4.78
C PHE A 116 27.71 6.72 -6.22
N GLN A 117 26.58 6.06 -6.38
CA GLN A 117 25.88 5.92 -7.65
C GLN A 117 24.43 6.38 -7.51
N LEU A 118 23.88 6.99 -8.54
CA LEU A 118 22.43 7.19 -8.69
C LEU A 118 21.89 6.11 -9.64
N ILE A 119 21.01 5.26 -9.15
CA ILE A 119 20.34 4.22 -9.95
C ILE A 119 18.92 4.66 -10.23
N VAL A 120 18.54 4.70 -11.51
CA VAL A 120 17.21 5.13 -11.97
C VAL A 120 16.57 4.03 -12.79
N ARG A 121 15.31 3.71 -12.53
CA ARG A 121 14.48 2.83 -13.34
C ARG A 121 13.33 3.61 -13.96
N ALA A 122 13.13 3.44 -15.27
CA ALA A 122 12.00 3.99 -15.99
C ALA A 122 11.09 2.86 -16.48
N TYR A 123 9.86 2.87 -15.98
CA TYR A 123 8.75 1.98 -16.32
C TYR A 123 7.76 2.75 -17.21
N ASP A 124 6.90 2.05 -17.95
CA ASP A 124 5.84 2.69 -18.75
C ASP A 124 4.79 3.41 -17.89
N ASP A 125 4.75 3.10 -16.60
CA ASP A 125 3.87 3.69 -15.59
C ASP A 125 4.61 4.48 -14.50
N GLY A 126 5.92 4.82 -14.67
CA GLY A 126 6.62 5.65 -13.69
C GLY A 126 8.13 5.59 -13.68
N ILE A 127 8.69 6.30 -12.72
CA ILE A 127 10.14 6.41 -12.45
C ILE A 127 10.41 5.99 -11.01
N ALA A 128 11.49 5.25 -10.80
CA ALA A 128 12.05 5.06 -9.48
C ALA A 128 13.55 5.35 -9.47
N PHE A 129 14.06 5.91 -8.36
CA PHE A 129 15.49 6.12 -8.18
C PHE A 129 15.92 5.86 -6.74
N ARG A 130 17.21 5.56 -6.57
CA ARG A 130 17.85 5.40 -5.27
C ARG A 130 19.33 5.73 -5.32
N TYR A 131 19.92 5.98 -4.16
CA TYR A 131 21.36 6.11 -4.00
C TYR A 131 21.95 4.74 -3.66
N ALA A 132 23.14 4.46 -4.17
CA ALA A 132 23.90 3.25 -3.90
C ALA A 132 25.34 3.58 -3.55
N PHE A 133 25.79 3.02 -2.45
CA PHE A 133 27.17 3.07 -1.96
C PHE A 133 27.73 1.65 -2.11
N THR A 134 28.50 1.42 -3.17
CA THR A 134 28.94 0.09 -3.59
C THR A 134 30.40 -0.21 -3.23
N GLN A 135 30.96 0.59 -2.35
CA GLN A 135 32.28 0.36 -1.78
C GLN A 135 32.32 -0.97 -1.02
N GLU A 136 33.52 -1.54 -0.90
CA GLU A 136 33.74 -2.68 -0.02
C GLU A 136 33.46 -2.30 1.44
N ASP A 137 33.02 -3.28 2.24
CA ASP A 137 32.82 -3.09 3.67
C ASP A 137 34.13 -2.68 4.36
N ASP A 138 34.16 -1.50 4.92
CA ASP A 138 35.31 -0.95 5.65
C ASP A 138 35.26 -1.28 7.16
N GLY A 139 34.31 -2.09 7.58
CA GLY A 139 34.09 -2.50 8.97
C GLY A 139 33.50 -1.40 9.87
N LYS A 140 32.97 -0.32 9.30
CA LYS A 140 32.37 0.80 10.03
C LYS A 140 30.88 0.89 9.78
N GLN A 141 30.18 1.46 10.74
CA GLN A 141 28.82 1.93 10.55
C GLN A 141 28.83 3.35 9.98
N HIS A 142 28.01 3.58 8.98
CA HIS A 142 27.77 4.87 8.36
C HIS A 142 26.39 5.38 8.72
N THR A 143 26.24 6.68 8.92
CA THR A 143 24.99 7.32 9.31
C THR A 143 24.57 8.35 8.27
N ILE A 144 23.36 8.22 7.71
CA ILE A 144 22.76 9.27 6.88
C ILE A 144 21.97 10.19 7.80
N THR A 145 22.44 11.42 7.95
CA THR A 145 21.85 12.41 8.86
C THR A 145 20.75 13.25 8.21
N ASP A 146 20.71 13.33 6.87
CA ASP A 146 19.64 14.01 6.13
C ASP A 146 19.52 13.42 4.72
N GLU A 147 18.30 13.29 4.21
CA GLU A 147 18.04 12.99 2.80
C GLU A 147 17.46 14.24 2.13
N LEU A 148 18.24 14.82 1.22
CA LEU A 148 17.93 16.08 0.55
C LEU A 148 17.01 15.92 -0.66
N THR A 149 16.55 14.69 -0.91
CA THR A 149 15.63 14.37 -2.00
C THR A 149 14.32 15.14 -1.87
N GLU A 150 13.98 15.90 -2.91
CA GLU A 150 12.75 16.68 -3.02
C GLU A 150 11.88 16.20 -4.17
N PHE A 151 10.59 16.54 -4.08
CA PHE A 151 9.58 16.37 -5.13
C PHE A 151 8.82 17.68 -5.28
N SER A 152 9.22 18.49 -6.25
CA SER A 152 8.59 19.78 -6.56
C SER A 152 7.41 19.56 -7.51
N VAL A 153 6.25 19.24 -6.96
CA VAL A 153 5.03 19.01 -7.75
C VAL A 153 4.47 20.35 -8.26
N PRO A 154 4.10 20.49 -9.56
CA PRO A 154 3.45 21.69 -10.07
C PRO A 154 2.19 22.05 -9.30
N ALA A 155 2.04 23.31 -8.90
CA ALA A 155 0.99 23.76 -7.98
C ALA A 155 -0.43 23.81 -8.59
N ASN A 156 -0.56 23.67 -9.91
CA ASN A 156 -1.81 23.75 -10.67
C ASN A 156 -2.59 22.43 -10.64
N GLY A 157 -3.06 22.02 -9.47
CA GLY A 157 -3.76 20.74 -9.37
C GLY A 157 -4.30 20.44 -8.00
N LYS A 158 -4.60 19.18 -7.77
CA LYS A 158 -5.19 18.66 -6.54
C LYS A 158 -4.39 17.51 -5.97
N ALA A 159 -4.48 17.33 -4.66
CA ALA A 159 -3.84 16.24 -3.92
C ALA A 159 -4.85 15.48 -3.05
N TRP A 160 -4.66 14.16 -2.96
CA TRP A 160 -5.32 13.24 -2.02
C TRP A 160 -4.22 12.58 -1.20
N ILE A 161 -3.99 13.14 -0.03
CA ILE A 161 -2.87 12.78 0.85
C ILE A 161 -3.34 12.79 2.29
N HIS A 162 -2.76 11.98 3.15
CA HIS A 162 -3.11 12.02 4.56
C HIS A 162 -1.94 12.50 5.43
N PRO A 163 -2.22 13.19 6.56
CA PRO A 163 -1.17 13.59 7.49
C PRO A 163 -0.40 12.38 8.00
N TYR A 164 0.91 12.55 8.26
CA TYR A 164 1.66 11.55 8.98
C TYR A 164 1.00 11.32 10.34
N ASP A 165 0.68 10.05 10.64
CA ASP A 165 -0.17 9.73 11.80
C ASP A 165 0.55 10.08 13.10
N TRP A 166 -0.10 10.91 13.90
CA TRP A 166 0.34 11.28 15.23
C TRP A 166 -0.78 11.09 16.24
N ASN A 167 -1.20 9.87 16.38
CA ASN A 167 -2.16 9.44 17.37
C ASN A 167 -1.41 9.05 18.65
N GLU A 168 -1.90 9.47 19.83
CA GLU A 168 -1.24 9.20 21.10
C GLU A 168 -1.12 7.71 21.45
N ARG A 169 -1.91 6.87 20.83
CA ARG A 169 -2.00 5.45 21.15
C ARG A 169 -1.20 4.54 20.19
N HIS A 170 -1.24 4.80 18.90
CA HIS A 170 -0.67 3.96 17.85
C HIS A 170 0.04 4.84 16.82
N LYS A 171 1.29 5.18 17.04
CA LYS A 171 2.02 6.15 16.22
C LYS A 171 3.29 5.54 15.61
N PRO A 172 3.50 5.68 14.31
CA PRO A 172 2.51 5.79 13.25
C PRO A 172 1.91 4.43 12.90
N SER A 173 0.61 4.40 12.60
CA SER A 173 -0.11 3.21 12.11
C SER A 173 -0.85 3.47 10.80
N TYR A 174 -0.71 4.69 10.27
CA TYR A 174 -1.32 5.15 9.02
C TYR A 174 -2.86 5.12 9.01
N GLU A 175 -3.47 5.10 10.18
CA GLU A 175 -4.91 5.09 10.36
C GLU A 175 -5.54 6.50 10.33
N GLN A 176 -5.19 7.31 9.33
CA GLN A 176 -5.74 8.63 9.13
C GLN A 176 -6.65 8.71 7.91
N TYR A 177 -7.53 9.71 7.87
CA TYR A 177 -8.29 10.03 6.67
C TYR A 177 -7.47 10.93 5.74
N SER A 178 -7.53 10.64 4.46
CA SER A 178 -6.99 11.53 3.44
C SER A 178 -7.66 12.91 3.49
N LYS A 179 -6.89 13.94 3.20
CA LYS A 179 -7.38 15.25 2.80
C LYS A 179 -7.64 15.19 1.31
N ASN A 180 -8.92 15.20 0.93
CA ASN A 180 -9.36 14.91 -0.42
C ASN A 180 -9.44 16.18 -1.27
N GLY A 181 -8.75 16.19 -2.42
CA GLY A 181 -8.82 17.27 -3.41
C GLY A 181 -8.29 18.62 -2.93
N ILE A 182 -7.37 18.63 -1.96
CA ILE A 182 -6.73 19.85 -1.47
C ILE A 182 -5.76 20.43 -2.51
N ALA A 183 -5.44 21.70 -2.39
CA ALA A 183 -4.43 22.34 -3.22
C ALA A 183 -3.05 21.67 -3.00
N ILE A 184 -2.30 21.45 -4.07
CA ILE A 184 -0.92 21.03 -4.02
C ILE A 184 -0.12 22.06 -3.21
N ASN A 185 0.89 21.64 -2.47
CA ASN A 185 1.71 22.45 -1.55
C ASN A 185 0.98 22.92 -0.26
N THR A 186 -0.23 22.42 0.04
CA THR A 186 -0.83 22.58 1.36
C THR A 186 0.08 21.96 2.43
N GLU A 187 0.35 22.68 3.49
CA GLU A 187 1.11 22.17 4.63
C GLU A 187 0.27 21.23 5.51
N ALA A 188 0.91 20.21 6.08
CA ALA A 188 0.24 19.32 7.02
C ALA A 188 -0.10 20.06 8.33
N SER A 189 -1.32 19.86 8.83
CA SER A 189 -1.86 20.61 9.97
C SER A 189 -1.14 20.38 11.31
N HIS A 190 -0.34 19.32 11.43
CA HIS A 190 0.34 18.94 12.67
C HIS A 190 1.84 19.26 12.70
N GLY A 191 2.40 19.90 11.64
CA GLY A 191 3.83 20.17 11.54
C GLY A 191 4.72 18.92 11.45
N ARG A 192 4.11 17.74 11.23
CA ARG A 192 4.81 16.46 11.08
C ARG A 192 4.79 15.92 9.66
N GLY A 193 4.30 16.73 8.72
CA GLY A 193 4.30 16.40 7.31
C GLY A 193 3.20 15.42 6.90
N TRP A 194 3.41 14.77 5.78
CA TRP A 194 2.47 13.92 5.07
C TRP A 194 3.01 12.49 4.97
N ALA A 195 2.12 11.52 5.07
CA ALA A 195 2.45 10.12 4.85
C ALA A 195 2.40 9.75 3.36
N PHE A 196 3.15 8.74 2.98
CA PHE A 196 2.93 8.02 1.74
C PHE A 196 1.65 7.15 1.81
N PRO A 197 1.09 6.69 0.66
CA PRO A 197 1.32 7.22 -0.67
C PRO A 197 0.60 8.56 -0.88
N MET A 198 1.15 9.40 -1.74
CA MET A 198 0.63 10.73 -2.04
C MET A 198 0.11 10.75 -3.48
N LEU A 199 -1.21 10.92 -3.67
CA LEU A 199 -1.82 10.99 -4.99
C LEU A 199 -2.03 12.45 -5.40
N PHE A 200 -1.66 12.77 -6.64
CA PHE A 200 -1.81 14.08 -7.27
C PHE A 200 -2.49 13.98 -8.63
N ASN A 201 -3.21 15.03 -8.99
CA ASN A 201 -3.65 15.29 -10.36
C ASN A 201 -3.13 16.67 -10.75
N THR A 202 -2.21 16.75 -11.70
CA THR A 202 -1.56 17.99 -12.16
C THR A 202 -1.11 17.85 -13.62
N ASN A 203 -1.15 18.93 -14.37
CA ASN A 203 -0.74 18.98 -15.78
C ASN A 203 -1.33 17.84 -16.63
N ASP A 204 -2.63 17.57 -16.45
CA ASP A 204 -3.39 16.51 -17.14
C ASP A 204 -2.82 15.09 -16.93
N CYS A 205 -2.09 14.89 -15.82
CA CYS A 205 -1.58 13.60 -15.41
C CYS A 205 -2.03 13.25 -14.00
N TRP A 206 -2.19 11.96 -13.75
CA TRP A 206 -2.30 11.38 -12.42
C TRP A 206 -0.93 10.88 -11.98
N MET A 207 -0.54 11.22 -10.78
CA MET A 207 0.77 10.87 -10.25
C MET A 207 0.66 10.44 -8.79
N MET A 208 1.41 9.39 -8.41
CA MET A 208 1.55 8.97 -7.03
C MET A 208 3.01 8.91 -6.64
N ILE A 209 3.34 9.51 -5.49
CA ILE A 209 4.68 9.43 -4.91
C ILE A 209 4.64 8.45 -3.73
N THR A 210 5.58 7.53 -3.67
CA THR A 210 5.75 6.56 -2.59
C THR A 210 7.20 6.08 -2.50
N GLU A 211 7.48 5.17 -1.57
CA GLU A 211 8.76 4.47 -1.49
C GLU A 211 8.57 2.95 -1.59
N ALA A 212 9.64 2.22 -1.94
CA ALA A 212 9.64 0.77 -2.03
C ALA A 212 10.96 0.16 -1.56
N TYR A 213 10.90 -1.10 -1.14
CA TYR A 213 12.04 -1.89 -0.69
C TYR A 213 12.70 -1.35 0.58
N LEU A 214 12.14 -1.72 1.72
CA LEU A 214 12.72 -1.52 3.05
C LEU A 214 13.32 -2.84 3.54
N ASP A 215 14.63 -3.02 3.40
CA ASP A 215 15.33 -4.26 3.78
C ASP A 215 15.77 -4.29 5.27
N GLY A 216 15.47 -3.24 6.02
CA GLY A 216 15.89 -3.04 7.41
C GLY A 216 17.17 -2.22 7.56
N SER A 217 17.84 -1.85 6.48
CA SER A 217 19.00 -0.94 6.53
C SER A 217 18.62 0.55 6.57
N TYR A 218 17.33 0.85 6.48
CA TYR A 218 16.77 2.20 6.47
C TYR A 218 15.44 2.23 7.24
N PRO A 219 15.07 3.35 7.90
CA PRO A 219 13.74 3.54 8.45
C PRO A 219 12.70 3.72 7.34
N ALA A 220 11.43 3.56 7.62
CA ALA A 220 10.41 4.08 6.74
C ALA A 220 10.38 5.61 6.83
N THR A 221 10.09 6.27 5.71
CA THR A 221 10.12 7.73 5.65
C THR A 221 8.76 8.33 5.37
N HIS A 222 8.63 9.61 5.64
CA HIS A 222 7.47 10.42 5.30
C HIS A 222 7.93 11.75 4.68
N ILE A 223 7.03 12.70 4.47
CA ILE A 223 7.31 13.89 3.66
C ILE A 223 7.04 15.15 4.47
N ASP A 224 7.95 16.10 4.40
CA ASP A 224 7.76 17.47 4.88
C ASP A 224 7.74 18.46 3.70
N ASN A 225 6.84 19.43 3.75
CA ASN A 225 6.77 20.54 2.78
C ASN A 225 6.68 21.92 3.47
N SER A 226 7.18 22.03 4.69
CA SER A 226 7.21 23.28 5.45
C SER A 226 8.33 24.25 4.97
N GLY A 227 9.23 23.78 4.11
CA GLY A 227 10.29 24.58 3.53
C GLY A 227 9.81 25.76 2.66
N LYS A 228 10.66 26.77 2.46
CA LYS A 228 10.32 28.01 1.71
C LYS A 228 9.85 27.75 0.28
N ASN A 229 10.40 26.74 -0.40
CA ASN A 229 10.07 26.35 -1.76
C ASN A 229 8.82 25.45 -1.84
N LYS A 230 8.26 25.04 -0.70
CA LYS A 230 7.11 24.12 -0.60
C LYS A 230 7.30 22.78 -1.32
N ALA A 231 8.52 22.41 -1.69
CA ALA A 231 8.83 21.11 -2.22
C ALA A 231 8.58 20.04 -1.13
N TYR A 232 8.10 18.90 -1.55
CA TYR A 232 7.92 17.74 -0.69
C TYR A 232 9.27 17.04 -0.50
N LYS A 233 9.89 17.20 0.68
CA LYS A 233 11.20 16.65 1.04
C LYS A 233 11.05 15.39 1.88
N ILE A 234 11.91 14.40 1.69
CA ILE A 234 12.01 13.23 2.56
C ILE A 234 12.30 13.67 4.01
N ARG A 235 11.57 13.06 4.95
CA ARG A 235 11.76 13.22 6.38
C ARG A 235 11.85 11.86 7.06
N PHE A 236 12.79 11.73 8.00
CA PHE A 236 12.95 10.55 8.84
C PHE A 236 11.86 10.49 9.92
N PRO A 237 11.68 9.32 10.59
CA PRO A 237 10.74 9.18 11.70
C PRO A 237 10.89 10.28 12.75
N GLU A 238 9.84 10.49 13.53
CA GLU A 238 9.87 11.43 14.63
C GLU A 238 10.60 10.82 15.84
N ILE A 239 11.44 11.61 16.51
CA ILE A 239 12.20 11.15 17.68
C ILE A 239 11.28 10.66 18.81
N GLU A 240 10.11 11.29 18.93
CA GLU A 240 9.11 10.96 19.94
C GLU A 240 8.22 9.77 19.59
N GLU A 241 8.44 9.12 18.43
CA GLU A 241 7.74 7.86 18.16
C GLU A 241 8.01 6.86 19.27
N PRO A 242 6.95 6.20 19.78
CA PRO A 242 7.06 5.40 20.99
C PRO A 242 8.06 4.27 20.82
N VAL A 243 8.44 3.69 21.95
CA VAL A 243 9.02 2.37 22.12
C VAL A 243 10.52 2.31 22.16
N VAL A 244 11.23 3.02 21.31
CA VAL A 244 12.69 2.91 21.30
C VAL A 244 13.31 4.28 21.38
N PRO A 245 14.13 4.56 22.37
CA PRO A 245 14.90 5.79 22.43
C PRO A 245 16.03 5.77 21.39
N ASP A 246 15.80 5.10 20.26
CA ASP A 246 16.79 4.98 19.20
C ASP A 246 16.80 6.23 18.33
N ALA A 247 17.94 6.49 17.72
CA ALA A 247 18.08 7.49 16.68
C ALA A 247 17.08 7.25 15.54
N VAL A 248 16.74 8.30 14.83
CA VAL A 248 15.81 8.25 13.68
C VAL A 248 16.57 8.14 12.37
N GLU A 249 17.85 8.49 12.39
CA GLU A 249 18.74 8.44 11.25
C GLU A 249 19.05 6.98 10.87
N PRO A 250 19.06 6.64 9.57
CA PRO A 250 19.48 5.33 9.13
C PRO A 250 20.96 5.07 9.37
N VAL A 251 21.29 3.86 9.82
CA VAL A 251 22.65 3.39 10.07
C VAL A 251 22.86 2.05 9.39
N SER A 252 23.94 1.92 8.59
CA SER A 252 24.29 0.64 7.92
C SER A 252 25.79 0.56 7.64
N THR A 253 26.22 -0.57 7.09
CA THR A 253 27.57 -0.79 6.54
C THR A 253 27.54 -0.80 5.01
N PHE A 254 28.67 -0.71 4.35
CA PHE A 254 28.77 -0.88 2.90
C PHE A 254 28.80 -2.39 2.54
N PRO A 255 28.29 -2.77 1.34
CA PRO A 255 27.57 -1.95 0.37
C PRO A 255 26.17 -1.56 0.87
N TRP A 256 25.74 -0.33 0.64
CA TRP A 256 24.48 0.20 1.14
C TRP A 256 23.62 0.82 0.03
N TYR A 257 22.32 0.49 0.02
CA TYR A 257 21.35 1.02 -0.93
C TYR A 257 20.21 1.67 -0.16
N THR A 258 19.86 2.91 -0.50
CA THR A 258 18.66 3.53 0.07
C THR A 258 17.39 2.87 -0.50
N PRO A 259 16.23 3.03 0.15
CA PRO A 259 14.95 2.65 -0.45
C PRO A 259 14.74 3.36 -1.80
N TRP A 260 13.93 2.75 -2.66
CA TRP A 260 13.53 3.39 -3.90
C TRP A 260 12.55 4.53 -3.62
N ARG A 261 12.79 5.69 -4.22
CA ARG A 261 11.84 6.79 -4.34
C ARG A 261 11.08 6.58 -5.63
N ALA A 262 9.76 6.33 -5.52
CA ALA A 262 8.92 5.91 -6.63
C ALA A 262 7.92 6.99 -7.00
N ILE A 263 7.83 7.31 -8.28
CA ILE A 263 6.93 8.27 -8.89
C ILE A 263 6.14 7.53 -9.97
N ILE A 264 4.96 7.05 -9.62
CA ILE A 264 4.03 6.37 -10.52
C ILE A 264 3.27 7.46 -11.26
N VAL A 265 3.16 7.40 -12.59
CA VAL A 265 2.53 8.47 -13.37
C VAL A 265 1.92 7.96 -14.66
N GLY A 266 0.80 8.57 -15.06
CA GLY A 266 0.14 8.34 -16.34
C GLY A 266 -0.94 9.38 -16.62
N LYS A 267 -1.41 9.42 -17.87
CA LYS A 267 -2.53 10.28 -18.26
C LYS A 267 -3.84 9.84 -17.63
N GLU A 268 -4.03 8.56 -17.45
CA GLU A 268 -5.25 7.98 -16.93
C GLU A 268 -5.07 7.53 -15.46
N LEU A 269 -6.10 7.74 -14.64
CA LEU A 269 -6.11 7.28 -13.25
C LEU A 269 -5.96 5.73 -13.16
N ASN A 270 -6.44 5.01 -14.20
CA ASN A 270 -6.28 3.56 -14.31
C ASN A 270 -4.79 3.14 -14.36
N THR A 271 -3.88 3.95 -14.89
CA THR A 271 -2.43 3.69 -14.87
C THR A 271 -1.93 3.59 -13.43
N VAL A 272 -2.29 4.56 -12.58
CA VAL A 272 -1.94 4.55 -11.15
C VAL A 272 -2.61 3.37 -10.43
N PHE A 273 -3.90 3.12 -10.70
CA PHE A 273 -4.65 2.03 -10.07
C PHE A 273 -4.03 0.65 -10.36
N ARG A 274 -3.59 0.40 -11.60
CA ARG A 274 -3.08 -0.91 -12.05
C ARG A 274 -1.62 -1.15 -11.75
N THR A 275 -0.85 -0.13 -11.39
CA THR A 275 0.61 -0.26 -11.22
C THR A 275 1.01 -1.45 -10.37
N GLN A 276 2.13 -2.08 -10.75
CA GLN A 276 2.84 -3.10 -9.97
C GLN A 276 4.24 -2.61 -9.58
N MET A 277 4.53 -1.32 -9.78
CA MET A 277 5.87 -0.78 -9.65
C MET A 277 6.46 -0.98 -8.25
N VAL A 278 5.63 -0.87 -7.20
CA VAL A 278 6.10 -1.09 -5.82
C VAL A 278 6.64 -2.52 -5.64
N SER A 279 5.94 -3.54 -6.15
CA SER A 279 6.41 -4.93 -6.13
C SER A 279 7.62 -5.12 -7.06
N HIS A 280 7.62 -4.52 -8.27
CA HIS A 280 8.76 -4.60 -9.22
C HIS A 280 10.09 -4.12 -8.64
N LEU A 281 10.06 -3.17 -7.71
CA LEU A 281 11.23 -2.57 -7.08
C LEU A 281 11.83 -3.44 -5.96
N ASN A 282 11.16 -4.52 -5.58
CA ASN A 282 11.66 -5.47 -4.59
C ASN A 282 12.41 -6.63 -5.25
N PRO A 283 13.34 -7.29 -4.54
CA PRO A 283 14.02 -8.48 -5.06
C PRO A 283 13.06 -9.67 -5.21
N PRO A 284 13.43 -10.68 -6.00
CA PRO A 284 12.71 -11.94 -6.11
C PRO A 284 12.48 -12.61 -4.76
N SER A 285 11.54 -13.56 -4.72
CA SER A 285 11.24 -14.37 -3.54
C SER A 285 12.48 -15.04 -2.98
N VAL A 286 12.62 -14.97 -1.65
CA VAL A 286 13.64 -15.70 -0.88
C VAL A 286 13.12 -17.06 -0.38
N ILE A 287 11.84 -17.38 -0.66
CA ILE A 287 11.20 -18.66 -0.30
C ILE A 287 11.34 -19.62 -1.48
N GLY A 288 11.91 -20.79 -1.24
CA GLY A 288 12.17 -21.78 -2.31
C GLY A 288 10.89 -22.46 -2.81
N ASP A 289 10.10 -23.06 -1.92
CA ASP A 289 8.79 -23.62 -2.22
C ASP A 289 7.70 -22.76 -1.56
N ASP A 290 6.91 -22.12 -2.38
CA ASP A 290 5.78 -21.27 -1.99
C ASP A 290 4.41 -21.87 -2.33
N SER A 291 4.36 -23.17 -2.69
CA SER A 291 3.12 -23.87 -3.06
C SER A 291 2.10 -23.95 -1.92
N TRP A 292 2.55 -23.85 -0.68
CA TRP A 292 1.74 -23.82 0.53
C TRP A 292 1.10 -22.46 0.80
N VAL A 293 1.54 -21.40 0.14
CA VAL A 293 1.00 -20.05 0.29
C VAL A 293 -0.33 -19.94 -0.44
N LEU A 294 -1.39 -19.97 0.33
CA LEU A 294 -2.77 -19.96 -0.17
C LEU A 294 -3.51 -18.72 0.36
N PRO A 295 -3.74 -17.71 -0.45
CA PRO A 295 -4.62 -16.60 -0.12
C PRO A 295 -6.06 -17.05 0.12
N GLY A 296 -6.82 -16.29 0.91
CA GLY A 296 -8.20 -16.71 1.19
C GLY A 296 -9.02 -15.69 1.95
N ARG A 297 -10.24 -16.12 2.27
CA ARG A 297 -11.26 -15.34 3.00
C ARG A 297 -11.37 -15.87 4.42
N ALA A 298 -11.61 -14.96 5.36
CA ALA A 298 -11.75 -15.30 6.76
C ALA A 298 -12.99 -14.67 7.38
N SER A 299 -13.56 -15.33 8.38
CA SER A 299 -14.45 -14.70 9.34
C SER A 299 -13.68 -14.34 10.62
N TRP A 300 -14.14 -13.29 11.30
CA TRP A 300 -13.45 -12.72 12.45
C TRP A 300 -14.45 -12.21 13.49
N SER A 301 -14.43 -12.76 14.71
CA SER A 301 -15.42 -12.46 15.74
C SER A 301 -15.13 -11.19 16.55
N TRP A 302 -13.86 -10.78 16.62
CA TRP A 302 -13.39 -9.71 17.49
C TRP A 302 -14.10 -8.37 17.28
N TRP A 303 -14.20 -7.94 16.02
CA TRP A 303 -14.71 -6.60 15.75
C TRP A 303 -16.15 -6.43 16.20
N TYR A 304 -17.02 -7.35 15.82
CA TYR A 304 -18.42 -7.27 16.20
C TYR A 304 -18.64 -7.39 17.71
N ALA A 305 -17.94 -8.33 18.37
CA ALA A 305 -18.12 -8.63 19.79
C ALA A 305 -16.80 -9.07 20.45
N GLY A 306 -15.96 -8.12 20.87
CA GLY A 306 -14.57 -8.32 21.28
C GLY A 306 -14.31 -9.36 22.38
N GLY A 307 -15.29 -9.71 23.21
CA GLY A 307 -15.16 -10.79 24.20
C GLY A 307 -15.24 -12.21 23.64
N THR A 308 -15.67 -12.36 22.38
CA THR A 308 -15.94 -13.68 21.77
C THR A 308 -14.71 -14.43 21.29
N THR A 309 -13.55 -13.78 21.21
CA THR A 309 -12.29 -14.45 20.84
C THR A 309 -11.90 -15.54 21.83
N ARG A 310 -12.35 -15.45 23.07
CA ARG A 310 -12.12 -16.43 24.13
C ARG A 310 -13.23 -17.47 24.28
N ASP A 311 -14.33 -17.30 23.55
CA ASP A 311 -15.47 -18.20 23.62
C ASP A 311 -15.32 -19.37 22.63
N TYR A 312 -15.00 -20.55 23.15
CA TYR A 312 -14.80 -21.76 22.36
C TYR A 312 -15.98 -22.05 21.42
N LYS A 313 -17.21 -21.95 21.91
CA LYS A 313 -18.40 -22.25 21.11
C LYS A 313 -18.59 -21.27 19.95
N THR A 314 -18.24 -20.00 20.18
CA THR A 314 -18.25 -18.98 19.12
C THR A 314 -17.21 -19.33 18.04
N GLN A 315 -15.99 -19.74 18.42
CA GLN A 315 -14.98 -20.11 17.44
C GLN A 315 -15.38 -21.34 16.63
N ILE A 316 -15.96 -22.36 17.26
CA ILE A 316 -16.51 -23.53 16.55
C ILE A 316 -17.61 -23.12 15.56
N LYS A 317 -18.50 -22.20 15.95
CA LYS A 317 -19.56 -21.65 15.06
C LYS A 317 -18.94 -20.94 13.85
N HIS A 318 -17.86 -20.17 14.03
CA HIS A 318 -17.12 -19.53 12.92
C HIS A 318 -16.49 -20.58 11.98
N VAL A 319 -15.93 -21.67 12.52
CA VAL A 319 -15.41 -22.79 11.70
C VAL A 319 -16.51 -23.44 10.87
N ASP A 320 -17.67 -23.77 11.47
CA ASP A 320 -18.80 -24.36 10.74
C ASP A 320 -19.35 -23.44 9.65
N PHE A 321 -19.45 -22.14 9.95
CA PHE A 321 -19.88 -21.14 9.00
C PHE A 321 -18.91 -21.03 7.80
N ASN A 322 -17.60 -20.96 8.06
CA ASN A 322 -16.59 -20.87 7.01
C ASN A 322 -16.59 -22.13 6.12
N HIS A 323 -16.71 -23.31 6.72
CA HIS A 323 -16.88 -24.55 5.98
C HIS A 323 -18.10 -24.49 5.05
N ALA A 324 -19.25 -24.04 5.54
CA ALA A 324 -20.49 -23.92 4.75
C ALA A 324 -20.37 -22.86 3.62
N MET A 325 -19.67 -21.76 3.87
CA MET A 325 -19.40 -20.71 2.89
C MET A 325 -18.27 -21.06 1.91
N GLY A 326 -17.48 -22.10 2.18
CA GLY A 326 -16.26 -22.40 1.44
C GLY A 326 -15.20 -21.32 1.62
N TRP A 327 -15.19 -20.65 2.77
CA TRP A 327 -14.13 -19.71 3.14
C TRP A 327 -12.98 -20.45 3.81
N GLU A 328 -11.78 -20.00 3.49
CA GLU A 328 -10.55 -20.74 3.74
C GLU A 328 -10.12 -20.68 5.22
N TYR A 329 -10.45 -19.58 5.94
CA TYR A 329 -9.83 -19.30 7.23
C TYR A 329 -10.81 -18.78 8.29
N VAL A 330 -10.44 -18.97 9.56
CA VAL A 330 -10.97 -18.26 10.73
C VAL A 330 -9.83 -17.55 11.43
N LEU A 331 -10.02 -16.26 11.78
CA LEU A 331 -9.08 -15.50 12.60
C LEU A 331 -9.55 -15.46 14.05
N ILE A 332 -8.72 -15.97 14.96
CA ILE A 332 -8.93 -15.89 16.41
C ILE A 332 -8.00 -14.80 16.96
N ASP A 333 -8.58 -13.69 17.36
CA ASP A 333 -7.87 -12.49 17.81
C ASP A 333 -7.39 -12.59 19.27
N ALA A 334 -6.91 -11.48 19.84
CA ALA A 334 -6.31 -11.38 21.17
C ALA A 334 -7.11 -12.11 22.27
N GLY A 335 -6.40 -12.86 23.10
CA GLY A 335 -6.98 -13.62 24.21
C GLY A 335 -7.22 -15.12 23.92
N TRP A 336 -6.92 -15.59 22.73
CA TRP A 336 -7.09 -16.97 22.27
C TRP A 336 -6.38 -18.03 23.15
N GLN A 337 -5.35 -17.64 23.94
CA GLN A 337 -4.62 -18.51 24.84
C GLN A 337 -5.48 -19.06 26.00
N ARG A 338 -6.62 -18.44 26.23
CA ARG A 338 -7.52 -18.79 27.34
C ARG A 338 -8.94 -18.91 26.81
N MET A 339 -9.31 -20.10 26.36
CA MET A 339 -10.67 -20.40 25.91
C MET A 339 -11.59 -20.61 27.10
N ASP A 340 -12.79 -20.03 27.00
CA ASP A 340 -13.91 -20.23 27.91
C ASP A 340 -14.99 -21.10 27.21
N ASN A 341 -15.96 -21.61 27.96
CA ASN A 341 -17.16 -22.31 27.48
C ASN A 341 -16.93 -23.63 26.71
N GLY A 342 -15.88 -24.37 26.98
CA GLY A 342 -15.66 -25.67 26.35
C GLY A 342 -14.17 -26.05 26.26
N GLY A 343 -13.73 -26.40 25.06
CA GLY A 343 -12.37 -26.88 24.79
C GLY A 343 -11.29 -25.80 24.82
N THR A 344 -10.16 -26.15 24.25
CA THR A 344 -8.95 -25.32 24.14
C THR A 344 -8.80 -24.76 22.73
N MET A 345 -7.83 -23.88 22.50
CA MET A 345 -7.45 -23.40 21.17
C MET A 345 -6.99 -24.57 20.28
N GLU A 346 -6.26 -25.52 20.85
CA GLU A 346 -5.83 -26.74 20.17
C GLU A 346 -7.02 -27.57 19.67
N ASP A 347 -8.11 -27.65 20.45
CA ASP A 347 -9.36 -28.33 20.04
C ASP A 347 -10.03 -27.58 18.88
N VAL A 348 -10.01 -26.24 18.86
CA VAL A 348 -10.52 -25.44 17.73
C VAL A 348 -9.69 -25.71 16.47
N VAL A 349 -8.36 -25.69 16.58
CA VAL A 349 -7.46 -25.95 15.42
C VAL A 349 -7.68 -27.35 14.85
N LYS A 350 -7.79 -28.34 15.72
CA LYS A 350 -8.07 -29.72 15.31
C LYS A 350 -9.42 -29.83 14.59
N TYR A 351 -10.48 -29.27 15.17
CA TYR A 351 -11.81 -29.29 14.57
C TYR A 351 -11.85 -28.54 13.22
N ALA A 352 -11.19 -27.39 13.15
CA ALA A 352 -11.08 -26.62 11.92
C ALA A 352 -10.37 -27.42 10.81
N GLY A 353 -9.29 -28.13 11.14
CA GLY A 353 -8.57 -29.01 10.24
C GLY A 353 -9.47 -30.15 9.70
N GLU A 354 -10.31 -30.77 10.56
CA GLU A 354 -11.28 -31.80 10.16
C GLU A 354 -12.36 -31.25 9.19
N LYS A 355 -12.66 -29.94 9.27
CA LYS A 355 -13.58 -29.21 8.39
C LYS A 355 -12.92 -28.62 7.14
N GLY A 356 -11.60 -28.70 7.00
CA GLY A 356 -10.86 -28.09 5.92
C GLY A 356 -10.75 -26.55 6.03
N VAL A 357 -10.86 -26.00 7.24
CA VAL A 357 -10.74 -24.57 7.54
C VAL A 357 -9.42 -24.33 8.27
N GLY A 358 -8.61 -23.38 7.81
CA GLY A 358 -7.36 -22.97 8.46
C GLY A 358 -7.61 -21.98 9.60
N VAL A 359 -6.80 -22.05 10.64
CA VAL A 359 -6.87 -21.11 11.78
C VAL A 359 -5.72 -20.13 11.71
N TRP A 360 -6.02 -18.86 11.94
CA TRP A 360 -5.05 -17.78 12.17
C TRP A 360 -5.12 -17.33 13.62
N LEU A 361 -3.96 -16.98 14.18
CA LEU A 361 -3.84 -16.51 15.58
C LEU A 361 -3.23 -15.11 15.64
N TRP A 362 -3.76 -14.30 16.54
CA TRP A 362 -3.26 -12.94 16.79
C TRP A 362 -2.05 -12.94 17.73
N TYR A 363 -1.07 -12.09 17.42
CA TYR A 363 0.12 -11.83 18.24
C TYR A 363 0.38 -10.33 18.33
N HIS A 364 0.95 -9.91 19.47
CA HIS A 364 1.55 -8.60 19.60
C HIS A 364 2.97 -8.65 19.00
N SER A 365 3.38 -7.60 18.25
CA SER A 365 4.73 -7.53 17.63
C SER A 365 5.84 -7.53 18.67
N GLY A 366 5.57 -7.02 19.89
CA GLY A 366 6.57 -6.75 20.92
C GLY A 366 7.40 -5.49 20.64
N ALA A 367 7.05 -4.76 19.59
CA ALA A 367 7.74 -3.56 19.17
C ALA A 367 7.19 -2.32 19.87
N GLY A 368 5.90 -2.17 19.89
CA GLY A 368 5.18 -0.99 20.37
C GLY A 368 5.22 -0.80 21.90
N ARG A 369 4.13 -0.36 22.44
CA ARG A 369 4.03 -0.15 23.89
C ARG A 369 4.11 -1.46 24.66
N GLU A 370 4.67 -1.36 25.86
CA GLU A 370 4.66 -2.48 26.80
C GLU A 370 3.21 -2.82 27.17
N MET A 371 2.86 -4.06 26.93
CA MET A 371 1.56 -4.65 27.30
C MET A 371 1.80 -5.99 28.02
N ASP A 372 2.51 -5.95 29.14
CA ASP A 372 2.89 -7.13 29.92
C ASP A 372 1.70 -8.02 30.32
N SER A 373 0.48 -7.44 30.30
CA SER A 373 -0.76 -8.20 30.54
C SER A 373 -1.16 -9.12 29.36
N ILE A 374 -0.53 -8.96 28.18
CA ILE A 374 -0.80 -9.80 27.01
C ILE A 374 0.24 -10.92 26.95
N PRO A 375 -0.15 -12.19 27.05
CA PRO A 375 0.79 -13.32 27.05
C PRO A 375 1.69 -13.42 25.81
N THR A 376 1.26 -12.86 24.66
CA THR A 376 2.02 -12.88 23.40
C THR A 376 2.94 -11.67 23.22
N HIS A 377 3.02 -10.75 24.18
CA HIS A 377 3.65 -9.45 24.05
C HIS A 377 5.09 -9.49 23.52
N ARG A 378 5.93 -10.42 23.98
CA ARG A 378 7.35 -10.48 23.55
C ARG A 378 7.67 -11.59 22.56
N LEU A 379 6.70 -12.40 22.19
CA LEU A 379 6.96 -13.59 21.38
C LEU A 379 7.49 -13.25 19.98
N MET A 380 7.02 -12.17 19.37
CA MET A 380 7.41 -11.83 17.99
C MET A 380 8.69 -10.99 17.92
N SER A 381 9.02 -10.20 18.94
CA SER A 381 10.24 -9.36 18.94
C SER A 381 11.52 -10.13 19.30
N ASP A 382 11.43 -11.19 20.09
CA ASP A 382 12.58 -12.03 20.44
C ASP A 382 12.74 -13.16 19.41
N PRO A 383 13.87 -13.28 18.72
CA PRO A 383 14.04 -14.28 17.65
C PRO A 383 13.98 -15.73 18.15
N VAL A 384 14.42 -16.01 19.37
CA VAL A 384 14.40 -17.37 19.95
C VAL A 384 12.97 -17.76 20.32
N LEU A 385 12.26 -16.85 21.01
CA LEU A 385 10.87 -17.07 21.41
C LEU A 385 9.96 -17.14 20.19
N ARG A 386 10.16 -16.25 19.22
CA ARG A 386 9.40 -16.22 17.97
C ARG A 386 9.49 -17.54 17.21
N ARG A 387 10.68 -18.05 16.99
CA ARG A 387 10.88 -19.32 16.27
C ARG A 387 10.30 -20.51 17.02
N ALA A 388 10.49 -20.57 18.33
CA ALA A 388 9.91 -21.64 19.16
C ALA A 388 8.37 -21.61 19.11
N GLU A 389 7.76 -20.43 19.18
CA GLU A 389 6.30 -20.30 19.09
C GLU A 389 5.77 -20.64 17.69
N MET A 390 6.41 -20.15 16.64
CA MET A 390 6.03 -20.46 15.26
C MET A 390 6.12 -21.97 14.96
N GLU A 391 7.16 -22.64 15.44
CA GLU A 391 7.28 -24.10 15.36
C GLU A 391 6.14 -24.81 16.11
N ARG A 392 5.83 -24.35 17.33
CA ARG A 392 4.75 -24.92 18.15
C ARG A 392 3.39 -24.83 17.45
N ILE A 393 3.01 -23.64 16.99
CA ILE A 393 1.69 -23.44 16.36
C ILE A 393 1.59 -24.09 14.99
N SER A 394 2.67 -24.11 14.21
CA SER A 394 2.72 -24.85 12.94
C SER A 394 2.47 -26.34 13.14
N ARG A 395 3.11 -26.97 14.15
CA ARG A 395 2.87 -28.39 14.50
C ARG A 395 1.43 -28.67 14.93
N LEU A 396 0.75 -27.68 15.51
CA LEU A 396 -0.67 -27.80 15.87
C LEU A 396 -1.60 -27.70 14.65
N GLY A 397 -1.11 -27.18 13.52
CA GLY A 397 -1.89 -27.01 12.28
C GLY A 397 -2.43 -25.61 12.05
N VAL A 398 -1.96 -24.60 12.79
CA VAL A 398 -2.22 -23.18 12.53
C VAL A 398 -1.66 -22.81 11.15
N ARG A 399 -2.37 -21.99 10.39
CA ARG A 399 -2.04 -21.62 9.02
C ARG A 399 -1.49 -20.21 8.86
N GLY A 400 -1.73 -19.34 9.81
CA GLY A 400 -1.25 -17.97 9.72
C GLY A 400 -1.27 -17.23 11.05
N ILE A 401 -0.64 -16.08 11.05
CA ILE A 401 -0.56 -15.18 12.19
C ILE A 401 -0.91 -13.77 11.79
N LYS A 402 -1.70 -13.07 12.61
CA LYS A 402 -1.88 -11.63 12.60
C LYS A 402 -0.94 -11.03 13.63
N VAL A 403 -0.01 -10.18 13.20
CA VAL A 403 0.97 -9.54 14.09
C VAL A 403 0.68 -8.04 14.13
N ASP A 404 0.42 -7.53 15.34
CA ASP A 404 -0.15 -6.22 15.58
C ASP A 404 0.74 -5.31 16.44
N PHE A 405 0.53 -3.97 16.35
CA PHE A 405 1.16 -2.94 17.18
C PHE A 405 2.67 -2.77 16.98
N PHE A 406 3.10 -2.45 15.76
CA PHE A 406 4.48 -2.05 15.48
C PHE A 406 4.74 -0.59 15.89
N ASP A 407 3.77 0.29 15.68
CA ASP A 407 3.64 1.65 16.24
C ASP A 407 4.80 2.63 15.96
N THR A 408 5.76 2.32 15.10
CA THR A 408 6.87 3.22 14.73
C THR A 408 7.51 2.84 13.39
N ASP A 409 8.03 3.83 12.70
CA ASP A 409 8.78 3.69 11.45
C ASP A 409 10.30 3.67 11.63
N LYS A 410 10.80 3.70 12.88
CA LYS A 410 12.24 3.65 13.18
C LYS A 410 12.89 2.38 12.65
N GLN A 411 14.13 2.49 12.20
CA GLN A 411 14.86 1.43 11.51
C GLN A 411 14.83 0.08 12.24
N ARG A 412 15.01 0.08 13.56
CA ARG A 412 14.98 -1.15 14.37
C ARG A 412 13.66 -1.92 14.23
N ILE A 413 12.54 -1.20 14.11
CA ILE A 413 11.24 -1.85 13.95
C ILE A 413 11.01 -2.25 12.49
N ILE A 414 11.53 -1.48 11.54
CA ILE A 414 11.53 -1.91 10.13
C ILE A 414 12.31 -3.22 9.95
N GLN A 415 13.35 -3.48 10.71
CA GLN A 415 14.09 -4.75 10.71
C GLN A 415 13.25 -5.94 11.19
N LEU A 416 12.24 -5.70 12.01
CA LEU A 416 11.38 -6.78 12.55
C LEU A 416 10.46 -7.38 11.48
N TYR A 417 10.01 -6.59 10.49
CA TYR A 417 9.12 -7.08 9.44
C TYR A 417 9.74 -8.22 8.62
N PRO A 418 10.90 -8.06 7.96
CA PRO A 418 11.51 -9.15 7.22
C PRO A 418 11.93 -10.32 8.13
N ALA A 419 12.29 -10.06 9.39
CA ALA A 419 12.62 -11.11 10.33
C ALA A 419 11.40 -12.00 10.67
N ILE A 420 10.24 -11.40 10.94
CA ILE A 420 8.99 -12.15 11.17
C ILE A 420 8.59 -12.92 9.90
N LEU A 421 8.60 -12.26 8.73
CA LEU A 421 8.20 -12.87 7.46
C LEU A 421 9.07 -14.08 7.10
N LYS A 422 10.37 -13.95 7.30
CA LYS A 422 11.34 -15.02 7.05
C LYS A 422 11.12 -16.21 7.98
N ASP A 423 11.04 -15.95 9.31
CA ASP A 423 10.83 -17.01 10.28
C ASP A 423 9.46 -17.69 10.07
N ALA A 424 8.41 -16.92 9.80
CA ALA A 424 7.07 -17.46 9.50
C ALA A 424 7.08 -18.39 8.28
N ALA A 425 7.82 -18.01 7.22
CA ALA A 425 7.95 -18.83 6.02
C ALA A 425 8.62 -20.17 6.29
N GLU A 426 9.65 -20.22 7.14
CA GLU A 426 10.32 -21.46 7.53
C GLU A 426 9.39 -22.46 8.24
N PHE A 427 8.32 -21.93 8.89
CA PHE A 427 7.31 -22.74 9.58
C PHE A 427 5.97 -22.82 8.83
N TYR A 428 5.94 -22.45 7.54
CA TYR A 428 4.76 -22.52 6.67
C TYR A 428 3.57 -21.69 7.20
N LEU A 429 3.84 -20.51 7.77
CA LEU A 429 2.85 -19.59 8.30
C LEU A 429 2.64 -18.38 7.38
N LEU A 430 1.40 -18.11 7.05
CA LEU A 430 0.96 -16.88 6.40
C LEU A 430 0.95 -15.72 7.40
N VAL A 431 1.11 -14.49 6.92
CA VAL A 431 1.23 -13.31 7.80
C VAL A 431 0.28 -12.19 7.36
N ASP A 432 -0.39 -11.60 8.33
CA ASP A 432 -1.10 -10.33 8.28
C ASP A 432 -0.46 -9.36 9.27
N LEU A 433 -0.22 -8.12 8.85
CA LEU A 433 0.46 -7.10 9.67
C LEU A 433 -0.51 -5.98 10.02
N HIS A 434 -0.69 -5.69 11.30
CA HIS A 434 -1.57 -4.65 11.83
C HIS A 434 -0.80 -3.61 12.66
N GLY A 435 -1.37 -2.42 12.88
CA GLY A 435 -0.65 -1.32 13.53
C GLY A 435 0.71 -1.10 12.90
N ALA A 436 0.80 -1.23 11.60
CA ALA A 436 2.02 -1.49 10.85
C ALA A 436 2.35 -0.34 9.89
N THR A 437 3.60 -0.33 9.40
CA THR A 437 4.00 0.54 8.29
C THR A 437 3.29 0.17 6.98
N LEU A 438 3.27 1.09 6.01
CA LEU A 438 2.72 0.84 4.67
C LEU A 438 3.43 -0.32 3.95
N PRO A 439 2.75 -1.06 3.07
CA PRO A 439 3.42 -1.99 2.17
C PRO A 439 4.45 -1.28 1.31
N ARG A 440 5.61 -1.92 1.15
CA ARG A 440 6.72 -1.47 0.31
C ARG A 440 7.12 -2.54 -0.71
N GLY A 441 6.17 -3.46 -1.04
CA GLY A 441 6.39 -4.55 -1.99
C GLY A 441 7.01 -5.80 -1.37
N PHE A 442 6.96 -5.95 -0.06
CA PHE A 442 7.47 -7.13 0.66
C PHE A 442 6.90 -8.45 0.14
N GLU A 443 5.66 -8.45 -0.36
CA GLU A 443 4.95 -9.62 -0.89
C GLU A 443 5.66 -10.29 -2.07
N ARG A 444 6.53 -9.58 -2.80
CA ARG A 444 7.37 -10.17 -3.84
C ARG A 444 8.51 -10.97 -3.24
N THR A 445 9.16 -10.45 -2.20
CA THR A 445 10.31 -11.09 -1.54
C THR A 445 9.86 -12.16 -0.54
N TYR A 446 8.73 -11.92 0.11
CA TYR A 446 8.11 -12.79 1.10
C TYR A 446 6.66 -13.10 0.71
N PRO A 447 6.44 -14.06 -0.19
CA PRO A 447 5.10 -14.41 -0.69
C PRO A 447 4.09 -14.83 0.39
N ASN A 448 4.54 -15.17 1.60
CA ASN A 448 3.68 -15.47 2.75
C ASN A 448 3.08 -14.23 3.44
N LEU A 449 3.46 -13.01 3.05
CA LEU A 449 2.74 -11.80 3.44
C LEU A 449 1.46 -11.69 2.61
N MET A 450 0.32 -11.88 3.27
CA MET A 450 -0.99 -11.84 2.60
C MET A 450 -1.59 -10.46 2.55
N THR A 451 -1.42 -9.68 3.61
CA THR A 451 -2.02 -8.35 3.73
C THR A 451 -1.36 -7.52 4.83
N THR A 452 -1.63 -6.24 4.81
CA THR A 452 -1.19 -5.28 5.84
C THR A 452 -2.32 -4.29 6.10
N GLU A 453 -2.58 -3.93 7.34
CA GLU A 453 -3.57 -2.90 7.67
C GLU A 453 -3.14 -1.52 7.12
N ALA A 454 -2.34 -0.76 7.84
CA ALA A 454 -1.85 0.58 7.49
C ALA A 454 -2.92 1.46 6.81
N ILE A 455 -4.14 1.44 7.36
CA ILE A 455 -5.32 2.16 6.88
C ILE A 455 -6.31 2.36 8.04
N ARG A 456 -7.11 3.39 7.98
CA ARG A 456 -8.30 3.49 8.83
C ARG A 456 -9.38 2.55 8.33
N GLY A 457 -9.34 1.29 8.76
CA GLY A 457 -10.25 0.22 8.37
C GLY A 457 -11.63 0.30 9.04
N ALA A 458 -12.49 -0.69 8.74
CA ALA A 458 -13.82 -0.80 9.33
C ALA A 458 -13.78 -0.98 10.85
N GLU A 459 -12.70 -1.49 11.40
CA GLU A 459 -12.48 -1.63 12.85
C GLU A 459 -12.62 -0.29 13.60
N THR A 460 -12.35 0.82 12.94
CA THR A 460 -12.48 2.15 13.56
C THR A 460 -13.90 2.71 13.58
N LEU A 461 -14.88 2.07 12.92
CA LEU A 461 -16.27 2.56 12.76
C LEU A 461 -17.14 2.47 14.03
N GLY A 462 -16.55 2.29 15.20
CA GLY A 462 -17.24 2.33 16.50
C GLY A 462 -17.77 3.73 16.91
N ARG A 463 -17.56 4.78 16.10
CA ARG A 463 -18.05 6.15 16.34
C ARG A 463 -18.87 6.62 15.15
N GLN A 464 -19.99 7.32 15.42
CA GLN A 464 -20.91 7.77 14.37
C GLN A 464 -20.21 8.66 13.32
N GLU A 465 -19.40 9.61 13.76
CA GLU A 465 -18.62 10.50 12.89
C GLU A 465 -17.74 9.77 11.86
N ARG A 466 -17.30 8.55 12.20
CA ARG A 466 -16.51 7.70 11.31
C ARG A 466 -17.41 6.94 10.34
N CYS A 467 -18.57 6.48 10.81
CA CYS A 467 -19.59 5.89 9.94
C CYS A 467 -20.08 6.89 8.88
N ASP A 468 -20.24 8.15 9.26
CA ASP A 468 -20.69 9.23 8.37
C ASP A 468 -19.68 9.53 7.24
N ARG A 469 -18.41 9.27 7.48
CA ARG A 469 -17.31 9.45 6.52
C ARG A 469 -16.95 8.21 5.73
N ALA A 470 -17.51 7.05 6.07
CA ALA A 470 -17.08 5.77 5.53
C ALA A 470 -17.20 5.69 3.99
N ALA A 471 -18.29 6.20 3.41
CA ALA A 471 -18.49 6.14 1.96
C ALA A 471 -17.42 6.95 1.18
N GLU A 472 -17.15 8.20 1.61
CA GLU A 472 -16.11 9.03 1.00
C GLU A 472 -14.72 8.40 1.16
N HIS A 473 -14.43 7.86 2.34
CA HIS A 473 -13.18 7.17 2.61
C HIS A 473 -13.02 5.93 1.72
N ASN A 474 -14.06 5.09 1.64
CA ASN A 474 -14.07 3.90 0.79
C ASN A 474 -13.83 4.24 -0.69
N ALA A 475 -14.35 5.38 -1.18
CA ALA A 475 -14.14 5.85 -2.54
C ALA A 475 -12.77 6.55 -2.74
N THR A 476 -11.99 6.77 -1.69
CA THR A 476 -10.62 7.33 -1.75
C THR A 476 -9.56 6.22 -1.77
N VAL A 477 -9.76 5.19 -0.96
CA VAL A 477 -8.78 4.14 -0.68
C VAL A 477 -8.30 3.36 -1.90
N PRO A 478 -9.15 3.00 -2.91
CA PRO A 478 -8.71 2.28 -4.11
C PRO A 478 -7.66 3.03 -4.94
N PHE A 479 -7.61 4.36 -4.80
CA PHE A 479 -6.72 5.26 -5.55
C PHE A 479 -5.51 5.72 -4.73
N THR A 480 -5.46 5.39 -3.46
CA THR A 480 -4.40 5.76 -2.53
C THR A 480 -3.77 4.52 -1.90
N ARG A 481 -4.13 4.18 -0.67
CA ARG A 481 -3.52 3.10 0.11
C ARG A 481 -3.52 1.73 -0.60
N ASN A 482 -4.63 1.34 -1.23
CA ASN A 482 -4.73 0.02 -1.88
C ASN A 482 -3.97 -0.07 -3.22
N VAL A 483 -3.42 1.05 -3.72
CA VAL A 483 -2.51 1.04 -4.88
C VAL A 483 -1.19 0.39 -4.55
N VAL A 484 -0.65 0.59 -3.36
CA VAL A 484 0.71 0.19 -2.98
C VAL A 484 0.82 -1.22 -2.41
N GLY A 485 -0.28 -1.94 -2.26
CA GLY A 485 -0.30 -3.35 -1.82
C GLY A 485 -1.60 -3.78 -1.16
N SER A 486 -1.72 -5.07 -0.89
CA SER A 486 -2.86 -5.71 -0.24
C SER A 486 -3.20 -5.05 1.10
N MET A 487 -4.51 -4.96 1.40
CA MET A 487 -5.01 -4.13 2.50
C MET A 487 -6.02 -4.88 3.36
N ASP A 488 -5.73 -5.06 4.65
CA ASP A 488 -6.72 -5.54 5.60
C ASP A 488 -7.59 -4.39 6.13
N TYR A 489 -8.63 -4.08 5.37
CA TYR A 489 -9.65 -3.10 5.72
C TYR A 489 -10.73 -3.69 6.65
N THR A 490 -10.84 -5.01 6.75
CA THR A 490 -11.94 -5.74 7.39
C THR A 490 -13.33 -5.35 6.84
N PRO A 491 -13.56 -5.50 5.51
CA PRO A 491 -14.75 -4.97 4.84
C PRO A 491 -16.01 -5.84 5.05
N VAL A 492 -17.12 -5.44 4.41
CA VAL A 492 -18.35 -6.22 4.24
C VAL A 492 -19.15 -6.39 5.53
N THR A 493 -19.53 -5.27 6.14
CA THR A 493 -20.38 -5.22 7.34
C THR A 493 -21.81 -4.89 6.96
N PHE A 494 -22.74 -5.86 7.04
CA PHE A 494 -24.18 -5.68 6.73
C PHE A 494 -24.98 -5.22 7.94
N SER A 495 -24.56 -5.55 9.15
CA SER A 495 -25.23 -5.12 10.38
C SER A 495 -25.41 -3.62 10.42
N ASN A 496 -26.61 -3.16 10.76
CA ASN A 496 -26.90 -1.74 10.90
C ASN A 496 -26.13 -1.14 12.08
N LYS A 497 -26.10 -1.85 13.23
CA LYS A 497 -25.18 -1.59 14.32
C LYS A 497 -23.87 -2.31 14.06
N ILE A 498 -22.83 -1.56 13.79
CA ILE A 498 -21.53 -2.09 13.35
C ILE A 498 -20.85 -2.94 14.42
N ARG A 499 -21.04 -2.59 15.71
CA ARG A 499 -20.42 -3.30 16.83
C ARG A 499 -21.41 -3.47 17.98
N GLN A 500 -21.39 -4.61 18.65
CA GLN A 500 -22.18 -4.87 19.83
C GLN A 500 -21.88 -3.86 20.95
N GLY A 501 -22.92 -3.29 21.56
CA GLY A 501 -22.79 -2.32 22.66
C GLY A 501 -22.37 -0.91 22.25
N VAL A 502 -22.20 -0.64 20.94
CA VAL A 502 -21.83 0.68 20.41
C VAL A 502 -23.04 1.27 19.67
N PRO A 503 -23.38 2.56 19.88
CA PRO A 503 -24.55 3.19 19.26
C PRO A 503 -24.34 3.57 17.78
N ALA A 504 -23.13 3.46 17.24
CA ALA A 504 -22.80 3.83 15.87
C ALA A 504 -23.58 3.00 14.85
N ILE A 505 -24.11 3.67 13.83
CA ILE A 505 -24.96 3.09 12.78
C ILE A 505 -24.29 3.28 11.43
N ARG A 506 -24.23 2.19 10.67
CA ARG A 506 -23.74 2.17 9.28
C ARG A 506 -24.52 3.18 8.41
N GLN A 507 -23.81 3.96 7.61
CA GLN A 507 -24.37 4.93 6.66
C GLN A 507 -24.33 4.47 5.20
N THR A 508 -23.40 3.58 4.85
CA THR A 508 -23.35 2.95 3.52
C THR A 508 -24.50 1.97 3.32
N THR A 509 -24.88 1.71 2.08
CA THR A 509 -25.88 0.68 1.80
C THR A 509 -25.30 -0.73 1.95
N VAL A 510 -26.15 -1.74 2.04
CA VAL A 510 -25.72 -3.16 2.02
C VAL A 510 -25.06 -3.54 0.69
N ALA A 511 -25.49 -2.94 -0.43
CA ALA A 511 -24.87 -3.18 -1.74
C ALA A 511 -23.50 -2.51 -1.85
N HIS A 512 -23.30 -1.34 -1.24
CA HIS A 512 -21.96 -0.74 -1.08
C HIS A 512 -21.02 -1.69 -0.32
N GLN A 513 -21.48 -2.22 0.82
CA GLN A 513 -20.67 -3.16 1.62
C GLN A 513 -20.33 -4.43 0.83
N LEU A 514 -21.28 -4.98 0.07
CA LEU A 514 -21.02 -6.13 -0.80
C LEU A 514 -19.97 -5.82 -1.87
N ALA A 515 -20.04 -4.63 -2.47
CA ALA A 515 -19.09 -4.18 -3.49
C ALA A 515 -17.65 -4.10 -2.98
N LEU A 516 -17.44 -3.82 -1.69
CA LEU A 516 -16.10 -3.74 -1.10
C LEU A 516 -15.31 -5.05 -1.23
N ALA A 517 -15.99 -6.21 -1.31
CA ALA A 517 -15.33 -7.50 -1.57
C ALA A 517 -14.60 -7.56 -2.94
N VAL A 518 -14.93 -6.64 -3.86
CA VAL A 518 -14.28 -6.50 -5.17
C VAL A 518 -13.44 -5.23 -5.25
N VAL A 519 -13.95 -4.12 -4.74
CA VAL A 519 -13.29 -2.81 -4.83
C VAL A 519 -11.97 -2.82 -4.07
N PHE A 520 -11.92 -3.45 -2.89
CA PHE A 520 -10.70 -3.60 -2.11
C PHE A 520 -9.98 -4.90 -2.46
N GLU A 521 -8.67 -4.82 -2.52
CA GLU A 521 -7.80 -5.97 -2.77
C GLU A 521 -7.08 -6.34 -1.47
N SER A 522 -7.09 -7.63 -1.15
CA SER A 522 -6.38 -8.22 -0.03
C SER A 522 -6.15 -9.71 -0.27
N GLY A 523 -4.95 -10.20 -0.05
CA GLY A 523 -4.65 -11.64 -0.10
C GLY A 523 -5.26 -12.43 1.06
N PHE A 524 -5.62 -11.74 2.15
CA PHE A 524 -6.39 -12.26 3.28
C PHE A 524 -7.60 -11.35 3.50
N GLN A 525 -8.75 -11.73 2.87
CA GLN A 525 -10.00 -10.96 2.98
C GLN A 525 -10.69 -11.30 4.30
N CYS A 526 -10.44 -10.50 5.32
CA CYS A 526 -11.01 -10.67 6.65
C CYS A 526 -12.38 -9.96 6.74
N TYR A 527 -13.47 -10.73 6.80
CA TYR A 527 -14.83 -10.22 6.91
C TYR A 527 -15.26 -10.12 8.37
N ALA A 528 -15.66 -8.93 8.80
CA ALA A 528 -15.72 -8.57 10.22
C ALA A 528 -17.12 -8.57 10.87
N ASP A 529 -18.19 -8.89 10.11
CA ASP A 529 -19.53 -8.89 10.66
C ASP A 529 -19.83 -10.18 11.46
N ARG A 530 -20.92 -10.16 12.22
CA ARG A 530 -21.47 -11.35 12.88
C ARG A 530 -21.94 -12.39 11.84
N ILE A 531 -21.81 -13.65 12.17
CA ILE A 531 -22.20 -14.76 11.27
C ILE A 531 -23.66 -14.66 10.85
N GLU A 532 -24.55 -14.32 11.77
CA GLU A 532 -25.98 -14.20 11.51
C GLU A 532 -26.30 -13.19 10.40
N ALA A 533 -25.52 -12.09 10.32
CA ALA A 533 -25.71 -11.10 9.25
C ALA A 533 -25.43 -11.66 7.86
N TYR A 534 -24.46 -12.58 7.74
CA TYR A 534 -24.17 -13.27 6.49
C TYR A 534 -25.19 -14.40 6.21
N GLU A 535 -25.66 -15.09 7.25
CA GLU A 535 -26.67 -16.15 7.13
C GLU A 535 -28.03 -15.60 6.69
N GLU A 536 -28.41 -14.42 7.16
CA GLU A 536 -29.65 -13.71 6.85
C GLU A 536 -29.67 -13.07 5.45
N LEU A 537 -28.53 -13.05 4.73
CA LEU A 537 -28.45 -12.49 3.39
C LEU A 537 -29.42 -13.16 2.41
N PRO A 538 -30.03 -12.40 1.50
CA PRO A 538 -30.75 -12.96 0.36
C PRO A 538 -29.83 -13.87 -0.46
N ARG A 539 -30.45 -14.80 -1.21
CA ARG A 539 -29.72 -15.85 -1.94
C ARG A 539 -28.59 -15.30 -2.84
N MET A 540 -28.85 -14.24 -3.60
CA MET A 540 -27.88 -13.74 -4.57
C MET A 540 -26.64 -13.09 -3.92
N PRO A 541 -26.77 -12.16 -2.95
CA PRO A 541 -25.62 -11.65 -2.21
C PRO A 541 -24.83 -12.74 -1.48
N LYS A 542 -25.51 -13.75 -0.92
CA LYS A 542 -24.85 -14.86 -0.24
C LYS A 542 -24.04 -15.73 -1.21
N LEU A 543 -24.57 -16.05 -2.38
CA LEU A 543 -23.84 -16.77 -3.43
C LEU A 543 -22.66 -15.95 -3.95
N PHE A 544 -22.83 -14.64 -4.11
CA PHE A 544 -21.74 -13.75 -4.52
C PHE A 544 -20.57 -13.81 -3.53
N LEU A 545 -20.82 -13.68 -2.21
CA LEU A 545 -19.78 -13.77 -1.18
C LEU A 545 -19.16 -15.17 -1.07
N LYS A 546 -19.91 -16.21 -1.42
CA LYS A 546 -19.39 -17.57 -1.49
C LYS A 546 -18.40 -17.75 -2.64
N ASP A 547 -18.64 -17.10 -3.78
CA ASP A 547 -17.89 -17.29 -5.02
C ASP A 547 -16.74 -16.27 -5.21
N VAL A 548 -16.84 -15.05 -4.64
CA VAL A 548 -15.83 -14.00 -4.84
C VAL A 548 -14.48 -14.43 -4.25
N PRO A 549 -13.40 -14.42 -5.06
CA PRO A 549 -12.07 -14.84 -4.58
C PRO A 549 -11.35 -13.72 -3.83
N ALA A 550 -10.27 -14.04 -3.13
CA ALA A 550 -9.38 -13.06 -2.47
C ALA A 550 -8.32 -12.48 -3.41
N VAL A 551 -7.95 -13.19 -4.50
CA VAL A 551 -6.85 -12.77 -5.39
C VAL A 551 -7.24 -12.85 -6.86
N TRP A 552 -6.54 -12.08 -7.70
CA TRP A 552 -6.99 -11.71 -9.02
C TRP A 552 -5.95 -11.92 -10.11
N ASP A 553 -6.38 -12.46 -11.25
CA ASP A 553 -5.52 -12.59 -12.43
C ASP A 553 -5.36 -11.25 -13.16
N GLU A 554 -6.34 -10.35 -13.00
CA GLU A 554 -6.36 -9.03 -13.62
C GLU A 554 -7.28 -8.09 -12.85
N SER A 555 -6.93 -6.79 -12.82
CA SER A 555 -7.74 -5.72 -12.22
C SER A 555 -7.76 -4.49 -13.12
N GLN A 556 -8.92 -3.88 -13.27
CA GLN A 556 -9.14 -2.66 -14.07
C GLN A 556 -10.02 -1.67 -13.32
N LEU A 557 -9.68 -0.40 -13.39
CA LEU A 557 -10.58 0.70 -13.05
C LEU A 557 -11.45 1.00 -14.27
N LEU A 558 -12.75 0.77 -14.18
CA LEU A 558 -13.68 1.05 -15.26
C LEU A 558 -14.13 2.52 -15.28
N ALA A 559 -14.34 3.08 -14.09
CA ALA A 559 -14.65 4.49 -13.89
C ALA A 559 -14.34 4.88 -12.44
N GLY A 560 -13.97 6.13 -12.20
CA GLY A 560 -13.72 6.56 -10.82
C GLY A 560 -13.10 7.93 -10.71
N TYR A 561 -13.29 8.53 -9.55
CA TYR A 561 -12.61 9.75 -9.13
C TYR A 561 -12.42 9.67 -7.59
N PRO A 562 -11.22 9.91 -7.06
CA PRO A 562 -10.94 9.74 -5.65
C PRO A 562 -11.89 10.58 -4.78
N SER A 563 -12.43 9.99 -3.71
CA SER A 563 -13.44 10.54 -2.79
C SER A 563 -14.85 10.72 -3.36
N ASP A 564 -15.06 10.36 -4.61
CA ASP A 564 -16.34 10.56 -5.30
C ASP A 564 -17.03 9.23 -5.60
N PHE A 565 -16.38 8.36 -6.37
CA PHE A 565 -16.85 7.01 -6.66
C PHE A 565 -15.73 6.13 -7.21
N ALA A 566 -15.94 4.83 -7.19
CA ALA A 566 -15.06 3.86 -7.85
C ALA A 566 -15.89 2.72 -8.47
N VAL A 567 -15.55 2.31 -9.69
CA VAL A 567 -16.06 1.12 -10.36
C VAL A 567 -14.87 0.29 -10.80
N VAL A 568 -14.73 -0.89 -10.21
CA VAL A 568 -13.58 -1.78 -10.39
C VAL A 568 -14.06 -3.10 -10.97
N ALA A 569 -13.37 -3.60 -11.98
CA ALA A 569 -13.53 -4.96 -12.50
C ALA A 569 -12.28 -5.79 -12.21
N ARG A 570 -12.48 -7.01 -11.72
CA ARG A 570 -11.40 -7.95 -11.44
C ARG A 570 -11.73 -9.33 -12.00
N ARG A 571 -10.73 -10.02 -12.54
CA ARG A 571 -10.90 -11.34 -13.17
C ARG A 571 -10.21 -12.44 -12.37
N LYS A 572 -10.90 -13.56 -12.24
CA LYS A 572 -10.32 -14.83 -11.79
C LYS A 572 -10.75 -15.96 -12.73
N GLY A 573 -9.79 -16.58 -13.37
CA GLY A 573 -10.07 -17.55 -14.42
C GLY A 573 -10.88 -16.91 -15.57
N LYS A 574 -12.08 -17.41 -15.81
CA LYS A 574 -13.00 -16.90 -16.85
C LYS A 574 -14.03 -15.92 -16.31
N VAL A 575 -14.14 -15.75 -14.99
CA VAL A 575 -15.16 -14.93 -14.35
C VAL A 575 -14.63 -13.55 -14.04
N TRP A 576 -15.37 -12.53 -14.43
CA TRP A 576 -15.17 -11.16 -14.01
C TRP A 576 -16.11 -10.81 -12.86
N TYR A 577 -15.59 -10.12 -11.88
CA TYR A 577 -16.32 -9.55 -10.75
C TYR A 577 -16.23 -8.03 -10.87
N VAL A 578 -17.38 -7.36 -10.74
CA VAL A 578 -17.45 -5.89 -10.82
C VAL A 578 -18.00 -5.38 -9.51
N GLY A 579 -17.35 -4.39 -8.93
CA GLY A 579 -17.82 -3.68 -7.75
C GLY A 579 -17.85 -2.18 -8.01
N GLY A 580 -18.96 -1.52 -7.65
CA GLY A 580 -19.08 -0.07 -7.77
C GLY A 580 -19.60 0.55 -6.47
N ILE A 581 -19.01 1.67 -6.06
CA ILE A 581 -19.37 2.40 -4.83
C ILE A 581 -19.53 3.90 -5.09
N ASN A 582 -20.52 4.49 -4.42
CA ASN A 582 -20.74 5.93 -4.37
C ASN A 582 -20.20 6.49 -3.04
N GLY A 583 -19.25 7.41 -3.12
CA GLY A 583 -18.64 8.07 -1.97
C GLY A 583 -19.40 9.31 -1.47
N LYS A 584 -20.54 9.65 -2.09
CA LYS A 584 -21.32 10.86 -1.77
C LYS A 584 -22.66 10.52 -1.14
N ASN A 585 -23.09 11.39 -0.22
CA ASN A 585 -24.41 11.30 0.43
C ASN A 585 -25.52 11.91 -0.44
N GLU A 586 -25.52 11.52 -1.74
CA GLU A 586 -26.53 11.88 -2.74
C GLU A 586 -26.67 10.75 -3.76
N GLU A 587 -27.84 10.62 -4.36
CA GLU A 587 -28.06 9.64 -5.45
C GLU A 587 -27.20 9.99 -6.66
N ARG A 588 -26.79 8.96 -7.39
CA ARG A 588 -25.96 9.09 -8.56
C ARG A 588 -26.35 8.09 -9.64
N GLU A 589 -26.29 8.53 -10.88
CA GLU A 589 -26.29 7.65 -12.05
C GLU A 589 -24.87 7.51 -12.58
N LEU A 590 -24.42 6.29 -12.79
CA LEU A 590 -23.11 5.97 -13.37
C LEU A 590 -23.29 5.30 -14.73
N GLU A 591 -22.46 5.70 -15.68
CA GLU A 591 -22.28 5.02 -16.95
C GLU A 591 -20.80 4.64 -17.12
N PHE A 592 -20.52 3.39 -17.48
CA PHE A 592 -19.16 2.90 -17.70
C PHE A 592 -19.15 1.78 -18.74
N SER A 593 -18.00 1.53 -19.34
CA SER A 593 -17.80 0.44 -20.28
C SER A 593 -17.18 -0.77 -19.59
N LEU A 594 -17.70 -1.95 -19.89
CA LEU A 594 -17.07 -3.21 -19.47
C LEU A 594 -15.79 -3.47 -20.26
N PRO A 595 -14.86 -4.28 -19.71
CA PRO A 595 -13.73 -4.77 -20.48
C PRO A 595 -14.20 -5.44 -21.79
N GLU A 596 -13.42 -5.30 -22.85
CA GLU A 596 -13.77 -5.82 -24.18
C GLU A 596 -14.16 -7.30 -24.14
N ALA A 597 -13.42 -8.09 -23.35
CA ALA A 597 -13.66 -9.52 -23.16
C ALA A 597 -15.01 -9.85 -22.50
N CYS A 598 -15.73 -8.86 -21.97
CA CYS A 598 -17.01 -9.05 -21.27
C CYS A 598 -18.25 -8.73 -22.11
N LYS A 599 -18.09 -8.10 -23.27
CA LYS A 599 -19.22 -7.51 -24.02
C LYS A 599 -20.31 -8.48 -24.41
N GLU A 600 -19.97 -9.74 -24.69
CA GLU A 600 -20.90 -10.77 -25.12
C GLU A 600 -21.24 -11.80 -24.03
N LEU A 601 -20.77 -11.58 -22.81
CA LEU A 601 -20.96 -12.50 -21.70
C LEU A 601 -22.25 -12.20 -20.92
N SER A 602 -22.82 -13.21 -20.29
CA SER A 602 -23.94 -13.03 -19.39
C SER A 602 -23.52 -12.37 -18.09
N SER A 603 -24.35 -11.47 -17.56
CA SER A 603 -24.07 -10.76 -16.32
C SER A 603 -25.19 -10.92 -15.30
N THR A 604 -24.81 -10.91 -14.03
CA THR A 604 -25.73 -10.90 -12.88
C THR A 604 -25.34 -9.73 -11.98
N TRP A 605 -26.31 -8.93 -11.59
CA TRP A 605 -26.09 -7.72 -10.80
C TRP A 605 -26.87 -7.74 -9.50
N ILE A 606 -26.30 -7.14 -8.46
CA ILE A 606 -26.87 -6.94 -7.13
C ILE A 606 -26.70 -5.45 -6.84
N THR A 607 -27.81 -4.74 -6.71
CA THR A 607 -27.85 -3.27 -6.59
C THR A 607 -28.40 -2.82 -5.26
N ASP A 608 -28.38 -1.52 -5.02
CA ASP A 608 -29.13 -0.90 -3.93
C ASP A 608 -30.62 -1.19 -4.07
N GLY A 609 -31.29 -1.45 -2.95
CA GLY A 609 -32.73 -1.64 -2.90
C GLY A 609 -33.49 -0.31 -2.67
N LYS A 610 -34.64 -0.38 -1.99
CA LYS A 610 -35.45 0.81 -1.67
C LYS A 610 -34.82 1.70 -0.60
N ASP A 611 -33.95 1.17 0.20
CA ASP A 611 -33.26 1.84 1.31
C ASP A 611 -31.86 1.24 1.54
N LYS A 612 -31.10 1.83 2.46
CA LYS A 612 -29.71 1.41 2.73
C LYS A 612 -29.55 -0.03 3.26
N ASP A 613 -30.60 -0.63 3.77
CA ASP A 613 -30.57 -1.94 4.42
C ASP A 613 -31.16 -3.07 3.53
N THR A 614 -31.53 -2.75 2.28
CA THR A 614 -32.11 -3.70 1.32
C THR A 614 -31.32 -3.78 0.04
N PHE A 615 -31.27 -4.99 -0.54
CA PHE A 615 -30.76 -5.21 -1.89
C PHE A 615 -31.87 -5.05 -2.93
N GLY A 616 -31.52 -4.52 -4.09
CA GLY A 616 -32.39 -4.40 -5.26
C GLY A 616 -32.29 -5.62 -6.18
N ASN A 617 -33.31 -5.77 -7.01
CA ASN A 617 -33.37 -6.76 -8.08
C ASN A 617 -33.46 -6.08 -9.45
N GLU A 618 -32.95 -4.87 -9.59
CA GLU A 618 -33.00 -4.15 -10.85
C GLU A 618 -32.15 -4.87 -11.91
N VAL A 619 -32.73 -5.01 -13.10
CA VAL A 619 -32.01 -5.51 -14.26
C VAL A 619 -31.17 -4.36 -14.78
N ILE A 620 -29.87 -4.41 -14.57
CA ILE A 620 -28.94 -3.47 -15.16
C ILE A 620 -28.90 -3.71 -16.68
N SER A 621 -29.18 -2.66 -17.45
CA SER A 621 -29.07 -2.71 -18.90
C SER A 621 -27.60 -2.70 -19.31
N VAL A 622 -27.18 -3.73 -20.04
CA VAL A 622 -25.89 -3.77 -20.72
C VAL A 622 -26.16 -3.68 -22.23
N ILE A 623 -25.79 -2.55 -22.84
CA ILE A 623 -25.99 -2.30 -24.27
C ILE A 623 -24.61 -2.00 -24.87
N ASP A 624 -24.19 -2.80 -25.82
CA ASP A 624 -22.88 -2.68 -26.49
C ASP A 624 -21.70 -2.59 -25.50
N GLY A 625 -21.78 -3.36 -24.38
CA GLY A 625 -20.78 -3.34 -23.34
C GLY A 625 -20.82 -2.13 -22.41
N LYS A 626 -21.76 -1.19 -22.60
CA LYS A 626 -22.01 -0.08 -21.68
C LYS A 626 -23.03 -0.45 -20.63
N VAL A 627 -22.71 -0.11 -19.41
CA VAL A 627 -23.54 -0.34 -18.22
C VAL A 627 -24.02 1.00 -17.69
N LYS A 628 -25.33 1.09 -17.41
CA LYS A 628 -25.93 2.23 -16.76
C LYS A 628 -26.59 1.76 -15.45
N VAL A 629 -26.24 2.39 -14.33
CA VAL A 629 -26.73 2.00 -13.00
C VAL A 629 -27.00 3.23 -12.15
N LYS A 630 -28.13 3.20 -11.42
CA LYS A 630 -28.46 4.21 -10.41
C LYS A 630 -28.03 3.71 -9.03
N LEU A 631 -27.37 4.56 -8.26
CA LEU A 631 -26.93 4.31 -6.89
C LEU A 631 -27.64 5.25 -5.92
N LEU A 632 -27.98 4.74 -4.76
CA LEU A 632 -28.44 5.56 -3.64
C LEU A 632 -27.30 6.44 -3.09
N ALA A 633 -27.62 7.36 -2.20
CA ALA A 633 -26.66 8.04 -1.36
C ALA A 633 -25.81 7.01 -0.60
N ASN A 634 -24.48 7.12 -0.65
CA ASN A 634 -23.53 6.16 -0.09
C ASN A 634 -23.76 4.72 -0.56
N GLY A 635 -24.33 4.56 -1.74
CA GLY A 635 -24.77 3.31 -2.32
C GLY A 635 -23.70 2.55 -3.08
N GLY A 636 -24.10 1.41 -3.66
CA GLY A 636 -23.20 0.58 -4.45
C GLY A 636 -23.89 -0.53 -5.22
N PHE A 637 -23.08 -1.30 -5.94
CA PHE A 637 -23.51 -2.51 -6.64
C PHE A 637 -22.36 -3.51 -6.74
N ALA A 638 -22.69 -4.77 -6.89
CA ALA A 638 -21.77 -5.84 -7.23
C ALA A 638 -22.31 -6.68 -8.38
N GLY A 639 -21.44 -7.29 -9.16
CA GLY A 639 -21.85 -8.14 -10.26
C GLY A 639 -20.83 -9.18 -10.65
N THR A 640 -21.30 -10.22 -11.35
CA THR A 640 -20.46 -11.23 -12.00
C THR A 640 -20.80 -11.30 -13.48
N ILE A 641 -19.76 -11.53 -14.29
CA ILE A 641 -19.85 -11.67 -15.74
C ILE A 641 -19.15 -12.98 -16.13
N ARG A 642 -19.88 -13.85 -16.82
CA ARG A 642 -19.44 -15.23 -17.14
C ARG A 642 -19.68 -15.59 -18.59
#